data_a5b1275b6785d8dd3744867b3d73e42e
#
_entry.id   a5b1275b6785d8dd3744867b3d73e42e
#
_cell.length_a   1.000
_cell.length_b   1.000
_cell.length_c   1.000
_cell.angle_alpha   90.00
_cell.angle_beta   90.00
_cell.angle_gamma   90.00
#
_symmetry.space_group_name_H-M   'P 1'
#
loop_
_entity.id
_entity.type
_entity.pdbx_description
1 polymer ?
#
loop_
_entity_poly.entity_id
_entity_poly.type
_entity_poly.pdbx_seq_one_letter_code
_entity_poly.pdbx_strand_id
1 'polypeptide(L)'
;MGGVRGQLHMATGTGKTVMAAVAALRLCPAGVIGVLVPTLDLLTQTVESWRRAGHTGPAVAVCSLGTDPLLEALGVRCTTNPTQLALWASSGPMLVFATYASLAGQGLADDLDDADDESLGVLETALRGSYGQKMAPFDLVVVDEAHRTSGDATKSWAAIHDQARFPAARRLYMTATPRLWAAGPAAAVSDDNPATDPDGTSGGGEALGGRVVASMDDTALYGPVLYEIGLMESVERGVLARFEIDVLEIRDPALLSEKASTEERRGRRLAALQAALLKHADESGVRSYMTFHSRTLEAMSFARALPETAARLHAADPAAYPSRVGSDWLSGEHAAAHRRDVLTRYADGLDAEGWVCELSFLASCMVLGEGVDIRGARGVGAVVFADTRSSPVEIVQIIGRALRQEPGEGKVSRIVVPVFLETGEDPGDMIASPSYRGLVAILQGLRSHDDRVIERLALPTTTARGTITSVLALDPQAPTDTTDQDQDQDEDEDEDEDERADDGEEAAPATDDRDDQDDDEETDAAPGITASSTTPLLRFSLPREDVQGVALFLRTRVLRPESEIWLTGYQALRTWVREHGHARVPRTATVELADGRVFGLGQWVFRQRRALKEGTLRPWRYDLLTETGMIWEVADAGFWRVVTAARTAFGTYRTLALPRSLVIDGVRIGQALTNLRRPGGLGSDPVRADERRRALEAIDPEWCPPWPADWQRAYAATRDLLSEEQGAIRADTILPGSTVHGVDVGAWLTRQADPTVWAGLLPEQRTRLQTLGLTPPPAPAPKPKPKPAATPTVSTFERGIAALGQYAAREGHLKVPRQHIETVVIDGQEYEVKPGVFLSNSKTRRTRLTDGQRARFAALGLDWAAE
;
A
#
# COMPACT_ATOMS: atom_id res chain seq x y z
N MET A 1 33.51 9.79 29.18
CA MET A 1 33.64 9.99 27.73
C MET A 1 34.59 11.14 27.49
N GLY A 2 35.65 10.91 26.73
CA GLY A 2 36.65 11.95 26.40
C GLY A 2 36.95 11.88 24.90
N GLY A 3 37.44 13.01 24.34
CA GLY A 3 37.70 13.15 22.90
C GLY A 3 36.54 13.68 22.08
N VAL A 4 36.87 14.42 21.01
CA VAL A 4 35.92 14.98 20.06
C VAL A 4 35.45 13.86 19.12
N ARG A 5 34.15 13.83 18.81
CA ARG A 5 33.52 12.81 17.95
C ARG A 5 32.67 13.46 16.87
N GLY A 6 32.60 12.84 15.74
CA GLY A 6 31.74 13.29 14.65
C GLY A 6 31.48 12.21 13.61
N GLN A 7 30.43 12.37 12.84
CA GLN A 7 29.95 11.40 11.86
C GLN A 7 29.99 11.95 10.44
N LEU A 8 30.33 11.10 9.47
CA LEU A 8 30.12 11.33 8.03
C LEU A 8 29.13 10.31 7.50
N HIS A 9 27.99 10.78 7.06
CA HIS A 9 26.98 9.96 6.39
C HIS A 9 27.07 10.19 4.88
N MET A 10 27.62 9.22 4.17
CA MET A 10 27.87 9.40 2.75
C MET A 10 27.51 8.11 1.97
N ALA A 11 26.81 8.24 0.87
CA ALA A 11 26.46 7.12 0.03
C ALA A 11 27.68 6.30 -0.39
N THR A 12 27.48 4.98 -0.61
CA THR A 12 28.57 4.09 -1.05
C THR A 12 29.11 4.55 -2.40
N GLY A 13 30.43 4.64 -2.55
CA GLY A 13 31.05 5.10 -3.80
C GLY A 13 31.34 6.59 -3.90
N THR A 14 30.91 7.42 -2.94
CA THR A 14 31.09 8.88 -2.97
C THR A 14 32.45 9.37 -2.49
N GLY A 15 33.38 8.46 -2.18
CA GLY A 15 34.75 8.82 -1.78
C GLY A 15 34.96 9.06 -0.29
N LYS A 16 34.18 8.41 0.60
CA LYS A 16 34.34 8.48 2.08
C LYS A 16 35.80 8.34 2.52
N THR A 17 36.48 7.31 2.04
CA THR A 17 37.87 6.98 2.38
C THR A 17 38.85 8.09 1.97
N VAL A 18 38.66 8.69 0.79
CA VAL A 18 39.51 9.81 0.32
C VAL A 18 39.23 11.07 1.15
N MET A 19 37.96 11.37 1.46
CA MET A 19 37.59 12.51 2.30
C MET A 19 38.22 12.40 3.69
N ALA A 20 38.15 11.19 4.31
CA ALA A 20 38.78 10.95 5.60
C ALA A 20 40.30 11.12 5.55
N ALA A 21 40.95 10.63 4.49
CA ALA A 21 42.39 10.80 4.31
C ALA A 21 42.79 12.29 4.20
N VAL A 22 42.08 13.05 3.38
CA VAL A 22 42.35 14.51 3.25
C VAL A 22 42.05 15.26 4.57
N ALA A 23 40.96 14.88 5.26
CA ALA A 23 40.66 15.47 6.57
C ALA A 23 41.75 15.17 7.60
N ALA A 24 42.27 13.93 7.61
CA ALA A 24 43.34 13.52 8.52
C ALA A 24 44.62 14.29 8.28
N LEU A 25 45.03 14.56 7.02
CA LEU A 25 46.20 15.41 6.70
C LEU A 25 46.06 16.82 7.28
N ARG A 26 44.87 17.37 7.29
CA ARG A 26 44.59 18.72 7.80
C ARG A 26 44.49 18.76 9.33
N LEU A 27 43.83 17.75 9.93
CA LEU A 27 43.56 17.70 11.38
C LEU A 27 44.75 17.19 12.21
N CYS A 28 45.55 16.23 11.65
CA CYS A 28 46.61 15.53 12.36
C CYS A 28 47.84 15.31 11.47
N PRO A 29 48.52 16.37 10.98
CA PRO A 29 49.63 16.23 10.03
C PRO A 29 50.84 15.51 10.62
N ALA A 30 51.01 15.46 11.93
CA ALA A 30 52.15 14.87 12.64
C ALA A 30 51.73 13.95 13.80
N GLY A 31 50.51 13.46 13.81
CA GLY A 31 49.97 12.64 14.89
C GLY A 31 49.98 11.13 14.61
N VAL A 32 49.54 10.36 15.60
CA VAL A 32 49.23 8.94 15.47
C VAL A 32 47.79 8.80 15.01
N ILE A 33 47.60 8.26 13.82
CA ILE A 33 46.28 8.12 13.20
C ILE A 33 45.93 6.63 13.09
N GLY A 34 44.79 6.22 13.69
CA GLY A 34 44.22 4.91 13.54
C GLY A 34 43.15 4.91 12.44
N VAL A 35 43.14 3.89 11.58
CA VAL A 35 42.13 3.69 10.53
C VAL A 35 41.59 2.27 10.65
N LEU A 36 40.33 2.15 11.07
CA LEU A 36 39.67 0.86 11.29
C LEU A 36 38.76 0.52 10.13
N VAL A 37 38.89 -0.68 9.62
CA VAL A 37 38.11 -1.20 8.47
C VAL A 37 37.59 -2.61 8.76
N PRO A 38 36.45 -3.02 8.15
CA PRO A 38 35.86 -4.31 8.45
C PRO A 38 36.61 -5.53 7.85
N THR A 39 37.25 -5.40 6.70
CA THR A 39 37.85 -6.54 5.97
C THR A 39 39.27 -6.31 5.55
N LEU A 40 40.00 -7.41 5.24
CA LEU A 40 41.39 -7.35 4.77
C LEU A 40 41.52 -6.72 3.37
N ASP A 41 40.56 -6.97 2.49
CA ASP A 41 40.53 -6.38 1.14
C ASP A 41 40.30 -4.85 1.21
N LEU A 42 39.42 -4.42 2.11
CA LEU A 42 39.21 -2.96 2.34
C LEU A 42 40.46 -2.34 2.97
N LEU A 43 41.20 -3.05 3.83
CA LEU A 43 42.41 -2.54 4.44
C LEU A 43 43.45 -2.19 3.36
N THR A 44 43.74 -3.09 2.44
CA THR A 44 44.71 -2.86 1.36
C THR A 44 44.33 -1.70 0.46
N GLN A 45 43.07 -1.60 0.09
CA GLN A 45 42.53 -0.48 -0.72
C GLN A 45 42.55 0.87 0.03
N THR A 46 42.24 0.84 1.32
CA THR A 46 42.31 2.03 2.18
C THR A 46 43.73 2.53 2.26
N VAL A 47 44.71 1.66 2.49
CA VAL A 47 46.14 2.04 2.47
C VAL A 47 46.51 2.71 1.16
N GLU A 48 46.17 2.11 0.04
CA GLU A 48 46.44 2.64 -1.30
C GLU A 48 45.80 4.02 -1.50
N SER A 49 44.53 4.16 -1.12
CA SER A 49 43.80 5.44 -1.21
C SER A 49 44.43 6.53 -0.35
N TRP A 50 44.87 6.20 0.87
CA TRP A 50 45.56 7.15 1.77
C TRP A 50 46.95 7.54 1.23
N ARG A 51 47.69 6.58 0.65
CA ARG A 51 48.97 6.90 -0.04
C ARG A 51 48.76 7.86 -1.21
N ARG A 52 47.73 7.61 -2.06
CA ARG A 52 47.36 8.53 -3.14
C ARG A 52 46.92 9.91 -2.63
N ALA A 53 46.23 9.99 -1.49
CA ALA A 53 45.83 11.24 -0.87
C ALA A 53 47.00 12.06 -0.28
N GLY A 54 48.24 11.52 -0.30
CA GLY A 54 49.46 12.25 0.12
C GLY A 54 49.99 11.83 1.50
N HIS A 55 49.48 10.78 2.13
CA HIS A 55 50.06 10.26 3.38
C HIS A 55 51.32 9.43 3.10
N THR A 56 52.49 10.04 3.14
CA THR A 56 53.81 9.41 2.85
C THR A 56 54.53 8.93 4.09
N GLY A 57 54.05 9.23 5.29
CA GLY A 57 54.69 8.87 6.56
C GLY A 57 54.75 7.39 6.87
N PRO A 58 55.40 7.01 7.96
CA PRO A 58 55.47 5.60 8.42
C PRO A 58 54.07 5.04 8.65
N ALA A 59 53.88 3.76 8.24
CA ALA A 59 52.60 3.08 8.36
C ALA A 59 52.75 1.63 8.77
N VAL A 60 51.78 1.12 9.52
CA VAL A 60 51.69 -0.29 9.94
C VAL A 60 50.26 -0.77 9.72
N ALA A 61 50.14 -2.03 9.33
CA ALA A 61 48.85 -2.73 9.22
C ALA A 61 48.77 -3.82 10.31
N VAL A 62 47.74 -3.72 11.13
CA VAL A 62 47.38 -4.69 12.17
C VAL A 62 46.40 -5.69 11.60
N CYS A 63 46.93 -6.78 11.00
CA CYS A 63 46.13 -7.77 10.30
C CYS A 63 46.92 -9.07 10.13
N SER A 64 46.22 -10.15 9.74
CA SER A 64 46.75 -11.50 9.52
C SER A 64 47.41 -11.70 8.16
N LEU A 65 47.54 -10.68 7.31
CA LEU A 65 48.13 -10.83 5.97
C LEU A 65 49.63 -11.18 5.94
N GLY A 66 50.31 -11.09 7.10
CA GLY A 66 51.74 -11.41 7.15
C GLY A 66 52.58 -10.55 6.21
N THR A 67 53.05 -11.09 5.13
CA THR A 67 53.71 -10.37 4.03
C THR A 67 52.78 -10.30 2.83
N ASP A 68 52.22 -9.10 2.55
CA ASP A 68 51.44 -8.84 1.36
C ASP A 68 52.27 -7.97 0.41
N PRO A 69 52.51 -8.40 -0.84
CA PRO A 69 53.37 -7.67 -1.79
C PRO A 69 52.89 -6.25 -2.07
N LEU A 70 51.58 -6.00 -2.06
CA LEU A 70 51.02 -4.66 -2.28
C LEU A 70 51.32 -3.72 -1.08
N LEU A 71 51.11 -4.22 0.15
CA LEU A 71 51.42 -3.43 1.35
C LEU A 71 52.91 -3.14 1.48
N GLU A 72 53.75 -4.11 1.14
CA GLU A 72 55.22 -3.91 1.09
C GLU A 72 55.63 -2.88 0.06
N ALA A 73 55.07 -2.92 -1.16
CA ALA A 73 55.29 -1.91 -2.21
C ALA A 73 54.85 -0.51 -1.80
N LEU A 74 53.80 -0.41 -0.95
CA LEU A 74 53.29 0.84 -0.38
C LEU A 74 54.02 1.29 0.90
N GLY A 75 55.07 0.57 1.31
CA GLY A 75 55.90 0.84 2.48
C GLY A 75 55.14 0.65 3.80
N VAL A 76 54.22 -0.33 3.86
CA VAL A 76 53.43 -0.64 5.07
C VAL A 76 53.85 -2.02 5.59
N ARG A 77 54.21 -2.05 6.86
CA ARG A 77 54.57 -3.29 7.56
C ARG A 77 53.35 -3.91 8.22
N CYS A 78 53.25 -5.26 8.17
CA CYS A 78 52.16 -5.99 8.83
C CYS A 78 52.60 -6.58 10.15
N THR A 79 51.72 -6.64 11.15
CA THR A 79 51.97 -7.33 12.42
C THR A 79 50.63 -7.74 13.10
N THR A 80 50.67 -8.87 13.78
CA THR A 80 49.65 -9.29 14.78
C THR A 80 50.25 -9.33 16.19
N ASN A 81 51.51 -8.88 16.37
CA ASN A 81 52.18 -8.85 17.67
C ASN A 81 52.00 -7.46 18.34
N PRO A 82 51.33 -7.41 19.50
CA PRO A 82 51.03 -6.16 20.16
C PRO A 82 52.29 -5.44 20.69
N THR A 83 53.30 -6.18 21.12
CA THR A 83 54.59 -5.60 21.57
C THR A 83 55.38 -4.99 20.40
N GLN A 84 55.38 -5.63 19.27
CA GLN A 84 55.99 -5.10 18.05
C GLN A 84 55.26 -3.83 17.56
N LEU A 85 53.91 -3.86 17.59
CA LEU A 85 53.11 -2.69 17.27
C LEU A 85 53.44 -1.53 18.22
N ALA A 86 53.48 -1.80 19.52
CA ALA A 86 53.77 -0.79 20.53
C ALA A 86 55.21 -0.19 20.34
N LEU A 87 56.16 -1.02 19.96
CA LEU A 87 57.52 -0.58 19.65
C LEU A 87 57.57 0.38 18.45
N TRP A 88 56.83 0.03 17.38
CA TRP A 88 56.82 0.82 16.14
C TRP A 88 56.01 2.12 16.28
N ALA A 89 54.94 2.12 17.06
CA ALA A 89 54.05 3.25 17.26
C ALA A 89 54.19 3.93 18.63
N SER A 90 55.36 3.82 19.26
CA SER A 90 55.63 4.43 20.59
C SER A 90 55.79 5.92 20.56
N SER A 91 56.29 6.50 19.46
CA SER A 91 56.53 7.92 19.33
C SER A 91 56.56 8.40 17.88
N GLY A 92 56.15 9.64 17.65
CA GLY A 92 56.18 10.28 16.35
C GLY A 92 54.97 9.96 15.45
N PRO A 93 54.86 10.59 14.28
CA PRO A 93 53.78 10.39 13.32
C PRO A 93 53.72 8.90 12.84
N MET A 94 52.55 8.30 12.93
CA MET A 94 52.31 6.92 12.50
C MET A 94 50.91 6.73 12.00
N LEU A 95 50.78 6.05 10.88
CA LEU A 95 49.52 5.53 10.40
C LEU A 95 49.35 4.08 10.86
N VAL A 96 48.26 3.76 11.52
CA VAL A 96 47.92 2.44 12.00
C VAL A 96 46.62 1.98 11.33
N PHE A 97 46.73 1.19 10.30
CA PHE A 97 45.59 0.54 9.65
C PHE A 97 45.28 -0.75 10.39
N ALA A 98 44.01 -1.02 10.72
CA ALA A 98 43.64 -2.20 11.46
C ALA A 98 42.26 -2.73 11.01
N THR A 99 42.10 -4.04 11.07
CA THR A 99 40.75 -4.64 10.90
C THR A 99 40.00 -4.63 12.22
N TYR A 100 38.67 -4.66 12.17
CA TYR A 100 37.85 -4.83 13.39
C TYR A 100 38.21 -6.09 14.18
N ALA A 101 38.63 -7.16 13.52
CA ALA A 101 39.11 -8.35 14.17
C ALA A 101 40.35 -8.12 15.08
N SER A 102 41.11 -7.04 14.84
CA SER A 102 42.24 -6.63 15.68
C SER A 102 41.81 -5.97 17.00
N LEU A 103 40.56 -5.57 17.14
CA LEU A 103 39.96 -5.05 18.37
C LEU A 103 39.51 -6.18 19.30
N ALA A 104 39.07 -7.32 18.71
CA ALA A 104 38.63 -8.51 19.42
C ALA A 104 39.78 -9.46 19.63
N GLY A 105 39.82 -10.17 20.76
CA GLY A 105 40.72 -11.29 20.94
C GLY A 105 40.32 -12.50 20.05
N GLN A 106 41.28 -13.36 19.74
CA GLN A 106 41.04 -14.64 19.09
C GLN A 106 40.30 -15.56 20.07
N GLY A 107 38.97 -15.59 20.06
CA GLY A 107 38.20 -16.47 20.95
C GLY A 107 36.71 -16.26 20.98
N LEU A 108 36.20 -15.30 20.24
CA LEU A 108 34.74 -15.01 20.18
C LEU A 108 34.16 -15.24 18.78
N ALA A 109 34.37 -16.43 18.25
CA ALA A 109 33.50 -17.01 17.24
C ALA A 109 32.88 -18.28 17.87
N ASP A 110 31.59 -18.22 18.14
CA ASP A 110 30.66 -19.35 18.33
C ASP A 110 30.53 -20.09 19.66
N ASP A 111 31.25 -19.81 20.76
CA ASP A 111 30.95 -20.48 22.04
C ASP A 111 30.70 -19.49 23.18
N LEU A 112 29.41 -19.34 23.56
CA LEU A 112 28.90 -18.41 24.59
C LEU A 112 28.96 -18.99 26.01
N ASP A 113 29.66 -20.08 26.29
CA ASP A 113 29.55 -20.77 27.61
C ASP A 113 30.80 -20.69 28.50
N ASP A 114 31.92 -20.06 28.08
CA ASP A 114 33.08 -19.89 28.98
C ASP A 114 33.50 -18.42 29.10
N ALA A 115 32.95 -17.73 30.09
CA ALA A 115 33.04 -16.29 30.31
C ALA A 115 34.28 -15.81 31.07
N ASP A 116 35.39 -16.58 31.17
CA ASP A 116 36.48 -16.25 32.09
C ASP A 116 37.84 -15.90 31.48
N ASP A 117 38.00 -15.78 30.14
CA ASP A 117 39.23 -15.23 29.54
C ASP A 117 38.93 -14.22 28.44
N GLU A 118 38.69 -12.96 28.82
CA GLU A 118 38.70 -11.81 27.90
C GLU A 118 40.09 -11.67 27.27
N SER A 119 40.32 -12.41 26.17
CA SER A 119 41.54 -12.21 25.39
C SER A 119 41.49 -10.82 24.74
N LEU A 120 42.31 -9.90 25.16
CA LEU A 120 42.42 -8.58 24.61
C LEU A 120 42.86 -8.62 23.13
N GLY A 121 42.30 -7.74 22.32
CA GLY A 121 42.76 -7.55 20.94
C GLY A 121 44.18 -6.97 20.87
N VAL A 122 44.82 -7.15 19.70
CA VAL A 122 46.18 -6.69 19.45
C VAL A 122 46.35 -5.20 19.69
N LEU A 123 45.41 -4.38 19.21
CA LEU A 123 45.43 -2.91 19.42
C LEU A 123 45.25 -2.52 20.87
N GLU A 124 44.32 -3.14 21.57
CA GLU A 124 44.10 -2.84 22.99
C GLU A 124 45.32 -3.20 23.85
N THR A 125 45.91 -4.40 23.61
CA THR A 125 47.13 -4.82 24.30
C THR A 125 48.30 -3.88 24.06
N ALA A 126 48.47 -3.41 22.81
CA ALA A 126 49.53 -2.43 22.49
C ALA A 126 49.32 -1.09 23.18
N LEU A 127 48.05 -0.63 23.29
CA LEU A 127 47.68 0.63 23.97
C LEU A 127 47.79 0.53 25.50
N ARG A 128 47.50 -0.63 26.10
CA ARG A 128 47.73 -0.85 27.55
C ARG A 128 49.21 -0.94 27.86
N GLY A 129 49.97 -1.50 26.95
CA GLY A 129 51.40 -1.74 27.09
C GLY A 129 51.72 -3.15 27.59
N SER A 130 52.82 -3.71 27.06
CA SER A 130 53.28 -5.06 27.35
C SER A 130 54.81 -5.06 27.30
N TYR A 131 55.48 -5.76 28.24
CA TYR A 131 56.94 -5.87 28.30
C TYR A 131 57.68 -4.52 28.29
N GLY A 132 57.11 -3.48 28.95
CA GLY A 132 57.70 -2.16 29.00
C GLY A 132 57.55 -1.31 27.73
N GLN A 133 56.88 -1.83 26.72
CA GLN A 133 56.56 -1.11 25.48
C GLN A 133 55.08 -0.72 25.49
N LYS A 134 54.76 0.52 25.13
CA LYS A 134 53.43 1.07 25.08
C LYS A 134 53.23 1.91 23.83
N MET A 135 52.17 1.67 23.10
CA MET A 135 51.76 2.49 21.99
C MET A 135 51.25 3.87 22.47
N ALA A 136 51.58 4.93 21.73
CA ALA A 136 51.00 6.25 21.99
C ALA A 136 49.49 6.27 21.76
N PRO A 137 48.73 7.09 22.51
CA PRO A 137 47.33 7.35 22.23
C PRO A 137 47.13 7.90 20.82
N PHE A 138 45.95 7.63 20.22
CA PHE A 138 45.61 8.19 18.92
C PHE A 138 45.29 9.69 18.98
N ASP A 139 45.79 10.45 18.04
CA ASP A 139 45.35 11.84 17.80
C ASP A 139 44.03 11.88 17.02
N LEU A 140 43.87 10.93 16.10
CA LEU A 140 42.63 10.70 15.31
C LEU A 140 42.42 9.21 15.09
N VAL A 141 41.20 8.77 15.31
CA VAL A 141 40.74 7.46 14.85
C VAL A 141 39.64 7.66 13.83
N VAL A 142 39.82 7.06 12.65
CA VAL A 142 38.81 6.96 11.59
C VAL A 142 38.23 5.56 11.63
N VAL A 143 36.90 5.47 11.74
CA VAL A 143 36.15 4.21 11.86
C VAL A 143 35.28 4.10 10.62
N ASP A 144 35.69 3.28 9.65
CA ASP A 144 34.94 3.06 8.41
C ASP A 144 33.88 1.96 8.59
N GLU A 145 32.76 2.07 7.90
CA GLU A 145 31.56 1.26 8.09
C GLU A 145 31.13 1.17 9.57
N ALA A 146 31.10 2.34 10.22
CA ALA A 146 30.91 2.51 11.66
C ALA A 146 29.57 1.96 12.18
N HIS A 147 28.56 1.77 11.31
CA HIS A 147 27.30 1.11 11.67
C HIS A 147 27.50 -0.28 12.29
N ARG A 148 28.63 -0.95 11.99
CA ARG A 148 28.97 -2.25 12.59
C ARG A 148 29.29 -2.14 14.09
N THR A 149 29.70 -0.98 14.55
CA THR A 149 29.97 -0.73 15.98
C THR A 149 28.71 -0.36 16.76
N SER A 150 27.55 -0.26 16.08
CA SER A 150 26.26 0.03 16.69
C SER A 150 25.54 -1.26 17.11
N GLY A 151 24.57 -1.14 18.02
CA GLY A 151 23.80 -2.25 18.58
C GLY A 151 24.28 -2.68 19.95
N ASP A 152 24.46 -3.98 20.17
CA ASP A 152 24.81 -4.51 21.48
C ASP A 152 26.20 -4.04 21.95
N ALA A 153 26.26 -3.35 23.09
CA ALA A 153 27.48 -2.83 23.67
C ALA A 153 28.46 -3.96 24.12
N THR A 154 27.99 -5.19 24.18
CA THR A 154 28.82 -6.37 24.52
C THR A 154 29.68 -6.83 23.33
N LYS A 155 29.38 -6.36 22.10
CA LYS A 155 30.21 -6.70 20.95
C LYS A 155 31.62 -6.13 21.12
N SER A 156 32.63 -6.96 20.88
CA SER A 156 34.03 -6.59 20.96
C SER A 156 34.40 -5.34 20.14
N TRP A 157 33.71 -5.07 19.04
CA TRP A 157 33.92 -3.90 18.19
C TRP A 157 33.40 -2.58 18.81
N ALA A 158 32.42 -2.66 19.73
CA ALA A 158 31.94 -1.50 20.49
C ALA A 158 33.01 -0.93 21.42
N ALA A 159 34.07 -1.68 21.73
CA ALA A 159 35.19 -1.26 22.54
C ALA A 159 35.87 0.04 22.03
N ILE A 160 35.79 0.32 20.71
CA ILE A 160 36.33 1.55 20.12
C ILE A 160 35.69 2.82 20.69
N HIS A 161 34.50 2.73 21.26
CA HIS A 161 33.82 3.87 21.89
C HIS A 161 34.36 4.19 23.28
N ASP A 162 35.03 3.24 23.92
CA ASP A 162 35.58 3.40 25.27
C ASP A 162 36.92 4.15 25.23
N GLN A 163 36.96 5.32 25.86
CA GLN A 163 38.17 6.15 25.93
C GLN A 163 39.27 5.53 26.80
N ALA A 164 38.91 4.68 27.79
CA ALA A 164 39.90 4.04 28.64
C ALA A 164 40.60 2.88 27.89
N ARG A 165 39.88 2.16 27.07
CA ARG A 165 40.42 1.05 26.27
C ARG A 165 41.12 1.53 25.00
N PHE A 166 40.53 2.49 24.30
CA PHE A 166 41.09 3.10 23.08
C PHE A 166 41.18 4.62 23.24
N PRO A 167 42.23 5.12 23.87
CA PRO A 167 42.41 6.54 24.05
C PRO A 167 42.67 7.24 22.72
N ALA A 168 41.77 8.17 22.37
CA ALA A 168 41.87 8.97 21.16
C ALA A 168 41.42 10.42 21.41
N ALA A 169 42.14 11.39 20.89
CA ALA A 169 41.76 12.79 20.97
C ALA A 169 40.54 13.10 20.10
N ARG A 170 40.46 12.49 18.92
CA ARG A 170 39.36 12.66 17.96
C ARG A 170 38.93 11.32 17.38
N ARG A 171 37.61 11.17 17.11
CA ARG A 171 37.06 10.02 16.38
C ARG A 171 36.18 10.52 15.27
N LEU A 172 36.37 9.97 14.07
CA LEU A 172 35.57 10.21 12.89
C LEU A 172 34.90 8.90 12.47
N TYR A 173 33.59 8.83 12.62
CA TYR A 173 32.80 7.68 12.24
C TYR A 173 32.22 7.86 10.83
N MET A 174 32.41 6.89 9.96
CA MET A 174 31.95 6.97 8.58
C MET A 174 31.03 5.81 8.25
N THR A 175 29.93 6.10 7.60
CA THR A 175 29.01 5.06 7.10
C THR A 175 28.19 5.56 5.93
N ALA A 176 27.68 4.62 5.13
CA ALA A 176 26.63 4.85 4.15
C ALA A 176 25.24 4.57 4.75
N THR A 177 25.19 3.78 5.82
CA THR A 177 23.94 3.23 6.41
C THR A 177 23.92 3.48 7.91
N PRO A 178 23.55 4.69 8.37
CA PRO A 178 23.58 5.04 9.79
C PRO A 178 22.55 4.30 10.64
N ARG A 179 21.49 3.74 10.01
CA ARG A 179 20.43 2.96 10.65
C ARG A 179 20.34 1.57 10.07
N LEU A 180 20.38 0.56 10.94
CA LEU A 180 20.20 -0.84 10.57
C LEU A 180 18.76 -1.26 10.88
N TRP A 181 18.05 -1.64 9.86
CA TRP A 181 16.70 -2.19 9.97
C TRP A 181 16.78 -3.72 9.86
N ALA A 182 16.22 -4.45 10.83
CA ALA A 182 15.91 -5.85 10.59
C ALA A 182 14.65 -5.90 9.75
N ALA A 183 14.69 -6.62 8.64
CA ALA A 183 13.47 -7.15 8.06
C ALA A 183 12.88 -8.10 9.13
N GLY A 184 11.91 -7.60 9.91
CA GLY A 184 11.19 -8.48 10.81
C GLY A 184 10.61 -9.62 10.00
N PRO A 185 10.55 -10.87 10.50
CA PRO A 185 9.61 -11.83 9.97
C PRO A 185 8.29 -11.08 9.99
N ALA A 186 7.57 -11.07 8.86
CA ALA A 186 6.22 -10.56 8.82
C ALA A 186 5.52 -11.20 10.01
N ALA A 187 5.37 -10.45 11.09
CA ALA A 187 4.84 -10.95 12.31
C ALA A 187 3.48 -11.48 11.92
N ALA A 188 3.30 -12.77 12.03
CA ALA A 188 2.00 -13.36 12.08
C ALA A 188 1.35 -12.78 13.34
N VAL A 189 0.85 -11.55 13.20
CA VAL A 189 -0.11 -11.00 14.14
C VAL A 189 -1.33 -11.85 13.90
N SER A 190 -1.49 -12.84 14.77
CA SER A 190 -2.76 -13.52 14.91
C SER A 190 -3.77 -12.43 15.25
N ASP A 191 -4.69 -12.19 14.33
CA ASP A 191 -5.79 -11.21 14.44
C ASP A 191 -6.75 -11.50 15.62
N ASP A 192 -6.38 -12.38 16.57
CA ASP A 192 -7.26 -12.89 17.62
C ASP A 192 -6.88 -12.49 19.07
N ASN A 193 -5.97 -11.53 19.30
CA ASN A 193 -5.75 -11.08 20.69
C ASN A 193 -5.49 -9.56 20.80
N PRO A 194 -6.42 -8.79 21.37
CA PRO A 194 -6.13 -7.42 21.79
C PRO A 194 -5.37 -7.47 23.11
N ALA A 195 -4.04 -7.61 23.07
CA ALA A 195 -3.20 -7.38 24.24
C ALA A 195 -3.03 -5.87 24.43
N THR A 196 -3.71 -5.36 25.42
CA THR A 196 -3.48 -4.08 26.06
C THR A 196 -2.06 -4.06 26.66
N ASP A 197 -1.19 -3.24 26.12
CA ASP A 197 0.01 -2.79 26.79
C ASP A 197 -0.33 -1.56 27.65
N PRO A 198 -0.16 -1.65 28.98
CA PRO A 198 -0.33 -0.49 29.86
C PRO A 198 1.04 0.07 30.25
N ASP A 199 1.76 0.70 29.35
CA ASP A 199 2.75 1.70 29.75
C ASP A 199 3.15 2.57 28.56
N GLY A 200 2.56 3.79 28.56
CA GLY A 200 2.90 4.83 27.63
C GLY A 200 4.25 5.44 27.97
N THR A 201 5.22 5.26 27.09
CA THR A 201 6.28 6.24 26.92
C THR A 201 6.46 6.50 25.42
N SER A 202 5.96 7.65 25.05
CA SER A 202 6.06 8.29 23.75
C SER A 202 7.51 8.53 23.33
N GLY A 203 7.91 7.92 22.23
CA GLY A 203 9.02 8.35 21.41
C GLY A 203 8.56 8.34 19.97
N GLY A 204 8.23 9.51 19.41
CA GLY A 204 7.73 9.63 18.05
C GLY A 204 8.75 9.20 17.01
N GLY A 205 8.39 8.20 16.25
CA GLY A 205 9.05 7.68 15.08
C GLY A 205 8.12 6.65 14.47
N GLU A 206 7.25 7.08 13.56
CA GLU A 206 6.34 6.19 12.85
C GLU A 206 7.12 5.08 12.14
N ALA A 207 6.91 3.86 12.58
CA ALA A 207 7.62 2.67 12.15
C ALA A 207 7.28 2.34 10.70
N LEU A 208 8.18 2.58 9.80
CA LEU A 208 8.40 1.73 8.63
C LEU A 208 8.48 0.28 9.12
N GLY A 209 7.75 -0.65 8.51
CA GLY A 209 7.53 -2.03 8.95
C GLY A 209 8.77 -2.93 9.23
N GLY A 210 9.88 -2.36 9.68
CA GLY A 210 11.05 -3.02 10.21
C GLY A 210 11.42 -2.44 11.58
N ARG A 211 11.88 -3.29 12.50
CA ARG A 211 12.44 -2.86 13.78
C ARG A 211 13.85 -2.34 13.56
N VAL A 212 14.15 -1.13 14.00
CA VAL A 212 15.56 -0.64 14.09
C VAL A 212 16.33 -1.55 15.02
N VAL A 213 17.30 -2.27 14.48
CA VAL A 213 18.15 -3.20 15.27
C VAL A 213 19.34 -2.45 15.86
N ALA A 214 19.85 -1.46 15.14
CA ALA A 214 20.96 -0.65 15.55
C ALA A 214 20.91 0.73 14.86
N SER A 215 21.33 1.78 15.58
CA SER A 215 21.34 3.13 15.06
C SER A 215 22.58 3.88 15.54
N MET A 216 23.11 4.77 14.70
CA MET A 216 24.15 5.73 15.06
C MET A 216 23.58 7.08 15.53
N ASP A 217 22.30 7.16 15.85
CA ASP A 217 21.61 8.38 16.28
C ASP A 217 22.07 8.87 17.67
N ASP A 218 22.75 8.04 18.47
CA ASP A 218 23.31 8.44 19.76
C ASP A 218 24.50 9.39 19.59
N THR A 219 24.20 10.68 19.60
CA THR A 219 25.24 11.74 19.47
C THR A 219 26.23 11.78 20.63
N ALA A 220 25.89 11.19 21.79
CA ALA A 220 26.84 11.09 22.90
C ALA A 220 27.91 10.02 22.58
N LEU A 221 27.57 9.01 21.85
CA LEU A 221 28.44 7.91 21.46
C LEU A 221 29.21 8.22 20.17
N TYR A 222 28.52 8.74 19.14
CA TYR A 222 29.10 8.94 17.80
C TYR A 222 29.47 10.41 17.50
N GLY A 223 28.95 11.36 18.25
CA GLY A 223 29.08 12.79 17.96
C GLY A 223 28.03 13.28 16.97
N PRO A 224 28.02 14.58 16.62
CA PRO A 224 27.11 15.13 15.62
C PRO A 224 27.47 14.66 14.20
N VAL A 225 26.48 14.69 13.31
CA VAL A 225 26.69 14.52 11.86
C VAL A 225 27.38 15.81 11.35
N LEU A 226 28.58 15.65 10.82
CA LEU A 226 29.41 16.74 10.29
C LEU A 226 29.13 17.00 8.81
N TYR A 227 28.83 15.94 8.08
CA TYR A 227 28.49 16.01 6.66
C TYR A 227 27.62 14.84 6.27
N GLU A 228 26.64 15.12 5.42
CA GLU A 228 25.72 14.13 4.87
C GLU A 228 25.55 14.34 3.36
N ILE A 229 25.54 13.24 2.59
CA ILE A 229 25.22 13.22 1.17
C ILE A 229 24.53 11.89 0.82
N GLY A 230 23.26 11.98 0.44
CA GLY A 230 22.44 10.84 0.04
C GLY A 230 22.78 10.33 -1.35
N LEU A 231 22.13 9.23 -1.73
CA LEU A 231 22.32 8.56 -3.02
C LEU A 231 21.89 9.46 -4.18
N MET A 232 20.66 9.99 -4.12
CA MET A 232 20.11 10.81 -5.19
C MET A 232 20.87 12.13 -5.36
N GLU A 233 21.24 12.76 -4.28
CA GLU A 233 22.06 13.99 -4.32
C GLU A 233 23.44 13.73 -4.95
N SER A 234 24.03 12.57 -4.66
CA SER A 234 25.30 12.17 -5.28
C SER A 234 25.18 11.92 -6.78
N VAL A 235 24.06 11.37 -7.24
CA VAL A 235 23.73 11.21 -8.66
C VAL A 235 23.49 12.58 -9.32
N GLU A 236 22.70 13.44 -8.69
CA GLU A 236 22.40 14.80 -9.18
C GLU A 236 23.66 15.66 -9.32
N ARG A 237 24.61 15.50 -8.38
CA ARG A 237 25.92 16.18 -8.44
C ARG A 237 26.91 15.53 -9.40
N GLY A 238 26.56 14.41 -10.05
CA GLY A 238 27.45 13.68 -10.96
C GLY A 238 28.63 12.96 -10.28
N VAL A 239 28.57 12.80 -8.93
CA VAL A 239 29.58 12.03 -8.18
C VAL A 239 29.37 10.54 -8.39
N LEU A 240 28.12 10.11 -8.45
CA LEU A 240 27.70 8.74 -8.77
C LEU A 240 27.02 8.68 -10.13
N ALA A 241 27.14 7.54 -10.79
CA ALA A 241 26.46 7.25 -12.05
C ALA A 241 24.95 7.27 -11.88
N ARG A 242 24.24 7.67 -12.91
CA ARG A 242 22.81 7.43 -13.03
C ARG A 242 22.54 5.94 -13.08
N PHE A 243 21.33 5.54 -12.70
CA PHE A 243 20.99 4.12 -12.72
C PHE A 243 19.57 3.87 -13.19
N GLU A 244 19.34 2.68 -13.67
CA GLU A 244 18.04 2.16 -14.06
C GLU A 244 17.85 0.78 -13.41
N ILE A 245 16.62 0.45 -13.04
CA ILE A 245 16.26 -0.82 -12.43
C ILE A 245 15.53 -1.64 -13.48
N ASP A 246 16.17 -2.74 -13.91
CA ASP A 246 15.63 -3.64 -14.92
C ASP A 246 15.09 -4.91 -14.27
N VAL A 247 13.78 -5.09 -14.32
CA VAL A 247 13.07 -6.26 -13.79
C VAL A 247 12.97 -7.29 -14.90
N LEU A 248 13.73 -8.36 -14.80
CA LEU A 248 13.70 -9.46 -15.77
C LEU A 248 12.70 -10.53 -15.33
N GLU A 249 11.54 -10.54 -15.94
CA GLU A 249 10.48 -11.50 -15.68
C GLU A 249 10.70 -12.75 -16.50
N ILE A 250 11.15 -13.81 -15.82
CA ILE A 250 11.57 -15.08 -16.40
C ILE A 250 10.48 -16.11 -16.20
N ARG A 251 9.93 -16.62 -17.28
CA ARG A 251 9.01 -17.77 -17.27
C ARG A 251 9.79 -19.04 -17.62
N ASP A 252 9.60 -20.09 -16.82
CA ASP A 252 10.11 -21.41 -17.21
C ASP A 252 9.18 -21.99 -18.28
N PRO A 253 9.64 -22.14 -19.53
CA PRO A 253 8.79 -22.64 -20.61
C PRO A 253 8.47 -24.14 -20.48
N ALA A 254 9.14 -24.87 -19.61
CA ALA A 254 8.96 -26.31 -19.45
C ALA A 254 8.29 -26.62 -18.10
N LEU A 255 7.09 -27.17 -18.14
CA LEU A 255 6.44 -27.78 -16.98
C LEU A 255 7.37 -28.84 -16.39
N LEU A 256 7.95 -28.56 -15.25
CA LEU A 256 8.64 -29.58 -14.47
C LEU A 256 7.59 -30.58 -13.96
N SER A 257 7.91 -31.85 -14.09
CA SER A 257 7.16 -32.89 -13.37
C SER A 257 7.14 -32.52 -11.88
N GLU A 258 6.03 -32.72 -11.20
CA GLU A 258 5.90 -32.54 -9.73
C GLU A 258 7.00 -33.29 -8.94
N LYS A 259 7.62 -34.28 -9.58
CA LYS A 259 8.69 -35.13 -9.04
C LYS A 259 10.11 -34.58 -9.27
N ALA A 260 10.27 -33.43 -9.95
CA ALA A 260 11.59 -32.86 -10.18
C ALA A 260 12.28 -32.52 -8.84
N SER A 261 13.54 -32.92 -8.71
CA SER A 261 14.34 -32.62 -7.52
C SER A 261 14.57 -31.11 -7.34
N THR A 262 14.88 -30.69 -6.12
CA THR A 262 15.21 -29.28 -5.83
C THR A 262 16.43 -28.83 -6.65
N GLU A 263 17.40 -29.70 -6.86
CA GLU A 263 18.61 -29.40 -7.64
C GLU A 263 18.29 -29.22 -9.13
N GLU A 264 17.40 -30.03 -9.71
CA GLU A 264 16.95 -29.86 -11.10
C GLU A 264 16.22 -28.53 -11.30
N ARG A 265 15.36 -28.13 -10.34
CA ARG A 265 14.68 -26.83 -10.39
C ARG A 265 15.69 -25.68 -10.33
N ARG A 266 16.70 -25.78 -9.44
CA ARG A 266 17.77 -24.77 -9.36
C ARG A 266 18.59 -24.68 -10.63
N GLY A 267 19.00 -25.80 -11.18
CA GLY A 267 19.76 -25.85 -12.43
C GLY A 267 19.00 -25.18 -13.58
N ARG A 268 17.70 -25.44 -13.70
CA ARG A 268 16.87 -24.76 -14.71
C ARG A 268 16.73 -23.27 -14.48
N ARG A 269 16.49 -22.83 -13.23
CA ARG A 269 16.45 -21.39 -12.90
C ARG A 269 17.77 -20.71 -13.28
N LEU A 270 18.88 -21.36 -13.03
CA LEU A 270 20.20 -20.83 -13.36
C LEU A 270 20.40 -20.71 -14.88
N ALA A 271 20.01 -21.73 -15.66
CA ALA A 271 20.07 -21.68 -17.11
C ALA A 271 19.13 -20.62 -17.71
N ALA A 272 17.92 -20.49 -17.16
CA ALA A 272 16.97 -19.45 -17.58
C ALA A 272 17.50 -18.05 -17.26
N LEU A 273 18.13 -17.85 -16.10
CA LEU A 273 18.79 -16.60 -15.74
C LEU A 273 19.94 -16.27 -16.70
N GLN A 274 20.79 -17.24 -17.05
CA GLN A 274 21.87 -17.04 -18.01
C GLN A 274 21.34 -16.57 -19.36
N ALA A 275 20.32 -17.23 -19.91
CA ALA A 275 19.70 -16.85 -21.18
C ALA A 275 19.07 -15.46 -21.13
N ALA A 276 18.36 -15.14 -20.04
CA ALA A 276 17.75 -13.81 -19.84
C ALA A 276 18.80 -12.70 -19.76
N LEU A 277 19.91 -12.92 -19.07
CA LEU A 277 20.99 -11.94 -18.95
C LEU A 277 21.76 -11.74 -20.26
N LEU A 278 21.98 -12.78 -21.03
CA LEU A 278 22.59 -12.67 -22.36
C LEU A 278 21.72 -11.86 -23.32
N LYS A 279 20.39 -12.09 -23.28
CA LYS A 279 19.43 -11.30 -24.05
C LYS A 279 19.40 -9.84 -23.57
N HIS A 280 19.35 -9.61 -22.26
CA HIS A 280 19.38 -8.28 -21.67
C HIS A 280 20.66 -7.51 -22.05
N ALA A 281 21.81 -8.19 -22.19
CA ALA A 281 23.06 -7.55 -22.59
C ALA A 281 22.99 -7.00 -24.01
N ASP A 282 22.34 -7.68 -24.93
CA ASP A 282 22.08 -7.21 -26.28
C ASP A 282 21.14 -5.99 -26.28
N GLU A 283 19.99 -6.12 -25.58
CA GLU A 283 18.97 -5.06 -25.53
C GLU A 283 19.45 -3.78 -24.82
N SER A 284 20.26 -3.92 -23.75
CA SER A 284 20.71 -2.79 -22.93
C SER A 284 22.06 -2.20 -23.32
N GLY A 285 22.84 -2.91 -24.13
CA GLY A 285 24.22 -2.55 -24.50
C GLY A 285 25.24 -2.69 -23.37
N VAL A 286 24.86 -3.27 -22.23
CA VAL A 286 25.78 -3.48 -21.09
C VAL A 286 26.80 -4.58 -21.42
N ARG A 287 28.07 -4.31 -21.10
CA ARG A 287 29.20 -5.21 -21.46
C ARG A 287 29.85 -5.91 -20.25
N SER A 288 29.47 -5.54 -19.02
CA SER A 288 30.03 -6.13 -17.80
C SER A 288 28.95 -6.31 -16.73
N TYR A 289 28.81 -7.52 -16.25
CA TYR A 289 27.81 -7.93 -15.26
C TYR A 289 28.47 -8.52 -14.03
N MET A 290 28.01 -8.07 -12.86
CA MET A 290 28.36 -8.70 -11.60
C MET A 290 27.11 -9.36 -11.02
N THR A 291 27.13 -10.69 -10.86
CA THR A 291 25.99 -11.44 -10.35
C THR A 291 26.24 -11.89 -8.92
N PHE A 292 25.26 -11.69 -8.05
CA PHE A 292 25.35 -12.01 -6.63
C PHE A 292 24.46 -13.20 -6.30
N HIS A 293 25.08 -14.27 -5.81
CA HIS A 293 24.47 -15.54 -5.45
C HIS A 293 24.54 -15.76 -3.94
N SER A 294 23.56 -16.46 -3.37
CA SER A 294 23.53 -16.81 -1.95
C SER A 294 24.42 -18.02 -1.61
N ARG A 295 24.78 -18.83 -2.62
CA ARG A 295 25.56 -20.06 -2.46
C ARG A 295 26.78 -20.09 -3.38
N THR A 296 27.91 -20.54 -2.82
CA THR A 296 29.18 -20.70 -3.57
C THR A 296 29.01 -21.63 -4.77
N LEU A 297 28.28 -22.75 -4.58
CA LEU A 297 28.03 -23.71 -5.66
C LEU A 297 27.25 -23.11 -6.83
N GLU A 298 26.29 -22.23 -6.55
CA GLU A 298 25.46 -21.56 -7.58
C GLU A 298 26.30 -20.54 -8.35
N ALA A 299 27.11 -19.73 -7.65
CA ALA A 299 28.03 -18.79 -8.31
C ALA A 299 29.04 -19.53 -9.22
N MET A 300 29.63 -20.60 -8.71
CA MET A 300 30.56 -21.44 -9.48
C MET A 300 29.87 -22.09 -10.70
N SER A 301 28.68 -22.66 -10.50
CA SER A 301 27.94 -23.32 -11.58
C SER A 301 27.47 -22.33 -12.64
N PHE A 302 27.02 -21.13 -12.21
CA PHE A 302 26.68 -20.05 -13.13
C PHE A 302 27.87 -19.67 -14.01
N ALA A 303 29.02 -19.37 -13.39
CA ALA A 303 30.19 -18.93 -14.13
C ALA A 303 30.72 -20.01 -15.10
N ARG A 304 30.74 -21.27 -14.68
CA ARG A 304 31.24 -22.37 -15.50
C ARG A 304 30.34 -22.71 -16.69
N ALA A 305 29.04 -22.65 -16.54
CA ALA A 305 28.08 -23.00 -17.58
C ALA A 305 27.79 -21.87 -18.57
N LEU A 306 28.01 -20.61 -18.18
CA LEU A 306 27.62 -19.45 -18.97
C LEU A 306 28.29 -19.37 -20.35
N PRO A 307 29.62 -19.61 -20.52
CA PRO A 307 30.26 -19.56 -21.84
C PRO A 307 29.67 -20.59 -22.82
N GLU A 308 29.38 -21.82 -22.34
CA GLU A 308 28.72 -22.83 -23.15
C GLU A 308 27.29 -22.46 -23.53
N THR A 309 26.52 -21.90 -22.57
CA THR A 309 25.19 -21.40 -22.85
C THR A 309 25.21 -20.27 -23.88
N ALA A 310 26.16 -19.34 -23.78
CA ALA A 310 26.35 -18.27 -24.75
C ALA A 310 26.69 -18.79 -26.14
N ALA A 311 27.61 -19.74 -26.23
CA ALA A 311 28.01 -20.36 -27.51
C ALA A 311 26.81 -21.07 -28.18
N ARG A 312 25.99 -21.79 -27.43
CA ARG A 312 24.76 -22.43 -27.94
C ARG A 312 23.76 -21.42 -28.48
N LEU A 313 23.52 -20.33 -27.72
CA LEU A 313 22.59 -19.29 -28.12
C LEU A 313 23.13 -18.51 -29.34
N HIS A 314 24.41 -18.18 -29.37
CA HIS A 314 25.08 -17.58 -30.53
C HIS A 314 24.96 -18.45 -31.80
N ALA A 315 25.14 -19.77 -31.68
CA ALA A 315 24.98 -20.70 -32.80
C ALA A 315 23.52 -20.71 -33.34
N ALA A 316 22.54 -20.47 -32.48
CA ALA A 316 21.12 -20.37 -32.86
C ALA A 316 20.76 -18.99 -33.45
N ASP A 317 21.29 -17.91 -32.90
CA ASP A 317 21.04 -16.54 -33.33
C ASP A 317 22.30 -15.66 -33.09
N PRO A 318 23.21 -15.62 -34.10
CA PRO A 318 24.45 -14.86 -34.01
C PRO A 318 24.24 -13.34 -33.92
N ALA A 319 23.07 -12.84 -34.32
CA ALA A 319 22.79 -11.42 -34.29
C ALA A 319 22.40 -10.94 -32.88
N ALA A 320 21.72 -11.78 -32.12
CA ALA A 320 21.19 -11.43 -30.80
C ALA A 320 22.14 -11.84 -29.64
N TYR A 321 23.13 -12.72 -29.87
CA TYR A 321 23.98 -13.22 -28.79
C TYR A 321 25.47 -13.09 -29.11
N PRO A 322 26.31 -12.68 -28.12
CA PRO A 322 27.74 -12.49 -28.31
C PRO A 322 28.45 -13.83 -28.52
N SER A 323 29.53 -13.79 -29.34
CA SER A 323 30.36 -14.98 -29.64
C SER A 323 31.34 -15.32 -28.51
N ARG A 324 31.83 -14.28 -27.81
CA ARG A 324 32.84 -14.40 -26.78
C ARG A 324 32.45 -13.81 -25.44
N VAL A 325 32.09 -14.70 -24.50
CA VAL A 325 31.66 -14.34 -23.15
C VAL A 325 32.68 -14.83 -22.14
N GLY A 326 33.30 -13.93 -21.42
CA GLY A 326 34.14 -14.20 -20.26
C GLY A 326 33.30 -14.38 -19.01
N SER A 327 33.62 -15.36 -18.18
CA SER A 327 32.93 -15.61 -16.93
C SER A 327 33.88 -16.18 -15.87
N ASP A 328 33.95 -15.49 -14.74
CA ASP A 328 34.69 -15.87 -13.54
C ASP A 328 33.79 -15.90 -12.30
N TRP A 329 34.27 -16.49 -11.22
CA TRP A 329 33.56 -16.51 -9.95
C TRP A 329 34.45 -16.29 -8.74
N LEU A 330 33.91 -15.71 -7.68
CA LEU A 330 34.60 -15.45 -6.42
C LEU A 330 33.78 -15.87 -5.19
N SER A 331 34.49 -16.43 -4.21
CA SER A 331 33.97 -16.74 -2.88
C SER A 331 34.95 -16.32 -1.78
N GLY A 332 34.49 -16.33 -0.52
CA GLY A 332 35.31 -16.02 0.66
C GLY A 332 36.50 -16.93 0.85
N GLU A 333 36.46 -18.13 0.27
CA GLU A 333 37.52 -19.14 0.37
C GLU A 333 38.70 -18.85 -0.55
N HIS A 334 38.53 -17.98 -1.57
CA HIS A 334 39.62 -17.65 -2.48
C HIS A 334 40.66 -16.75 -1.81
N ALA A 335 41.96 -17.04 -2.05
CA ALA A 335 43.07 -16.22 -1.58
C ALA A 335 42.95 -14.76 -2.11
N ALA A 336 43.40 -13.79 -1.32
CA ALA A 336 43.35 -12.37 -1.67
C ALA A 336 44.03 -12.03 -3.01
N ALA A 337 45.18 -12.70 -3.31
CA ALA A 337 45.89 -12.53 -4.59
C ALA A 337 45.05 -13.00 -5.79
N HIS A 338 44.40 -14.14 -5.67
CA HIS A 338 43.50 -14.65 -6.70
C HIS A 338 42.27 -13.74 -6.90
N ARG A 339 41.66 -13.26 -5.81
CA ARG A 339 40.54 -12.31 -5.92
C ARG A 339 40.94 -11.05 -6.66
N ARG A 340 42.11 -10.48 -6.35
CA ARG A 340 42.64 -9.28 -7.06
C ARG A 340 42.84 -9.52 -8.54
N ASP A 341 43.44 -10.68 -8.91
CA ASP A 341 43.69 -11.04 -10.30
C ASP A 341 42.39 -11.17 -11.09
N VAL A 342 41.42 -11.93 -10.58
CA VAL A 342 40.07 -12.07 -11.20
C VAL A 342 39.36 -10.74 -11.35
N LEU A 343 39.38 -9.86 -10.32
CA LEU A 343 38.79 -8.55 -10.36
C LEU A 343 39.41 -7.63 -11.40
N THR A 344 40.73 -7.67 -11.55
CA THR A 344 41.46 -6.89 -12.56
C THR A 344 41.06 -7.33 -13.96
N ARG A 345 41.12 -8.64 -14.25
CA ARG A 345 40.72 -9.20 -15.54
C ARG A 345 39.26 -8.86 -15.88
N TYR A 346 38.36 -9.07 -14.93
CA TYR A 346 36.94 -8.72 -15.12
C TYR A 346 36.77 -7.24 -15.44
N ALA A 347 37.40 -6.35 -14.68
CA ALA A 347 37.29 -4.91 -14.87
C ALA A 347 37.84 -4.42 -16.21
N ASP A 348 38.83 -5.12 -16.75
CA ASP A 348 39.41 -4.85 -18.06
C ASP A 348 38.70 -5.60 -19.20
N GLY A 349 37.76 -6.47 -18.87
CA GLY A 349 37.01 -7.26 -19.87
C GLY A 349 37.83 -8.40 -20.50
N LEU A 350 38.73 -9.00 -19.71
CA LEU A 350 39.59 -10.09 -20.14
C LEU A 350 39.08 -11.45 -19.59
N ASP A 351 39.24 -12.51 -20.38
CA ASP A 351 39.03 -13.88 -19.92
C ASP A 351 40.25 -14.43 -19.13
N ALA A 352 40.18 -15.71 -18.71
CA ALA A 352 41.25 -16.36 -17.98
C ALA A 352 42.57 -16.48 -18.76
N GLU A 353 42.49 -16.48 -20.09
CA GLU A 353 43.63 -16.54 -20.99
C GLU A 353 44.16 -15.15 -21.39
N GLY A 354 43.50 -14.05 -20.90
CA GLY A 354 43.90 -12.69 -21.17
C GLY A 354 43.40 -12.12 -22.50
N TRP A 355 42.38 -12.75 -23.12
CA TRP A 355 41.74 -12.22 -24.31
C TRP A 355 40.57 -11.30 -24.00
N VAL A 356 40.40 -10.32 -24.87
CA VAL A 356 39.26 -9.38 -24.75
C VAL A 356 37.94 -10.10 -25.07
N CYS A 357 37.00 -10.03 -24.14
CA CYS A 357 35.65 -10.56 -24.29
C CYS A 357 34.69 -9.50 -24.84
N GLU A 358 33.66 -9.90 -25.54
CA GLU A 358 32.56 -9.03 -25.92
C GLU A 358 31.72 -8.67 -24.70
N LEU A 359 31.53 -9.64 -23.81
CA LEU A 359 30.74 -9.55 -22.60
C LEU A 359 31.43 -10.26 -21.45
N SER A 360 31.47 -9.65 -20.26
CA SER A 360 32.13 -10.18 -19.08
C SER A 360 31.16 -10.35 -17.92
N PHE A 361 31.23 -11.51 -17.25
CA PHE A 361 30.47 -11.82 -16.05
C PHE A 361 31.39 -12.16 -14.88
N LEU A 362 31.05 -11.67 -13.70
CA LEU A 362 31.65 -12.06 -12.44
C LEU A 362 30.59 -12.53 -11.47
N ALA A 363 30.56 -13.83 -11.18
CA ALA A 363 29.64 -14.38 -10.19
C ALA A 363 30.29 -14.34 -8.80
N SER A 364 29.58 -13.74 -7.83
CA SER A 364 30.08 -13.55 -6.47
C SER A 364 29.16 -14.20 -5.44
N CYS A 365 29.77 -14.85 -4.45
CA CYS A 365 29.09 -15.35 -3.27
C CYS A 365 29.77 -14.80 -2.02
N MET A 366 29.06 -13.94 -1.25
CA MET A 366 29.44 -13.39 0.08
C MET A 366 30.79 -12.62 0.16
N VAL A 367 31.46 -12.32 -0.95
CA VAL A 367 32.81 -11.73 -0.93
C VAL A 367 32.85 -10.28 -1.32
N LEU A 368 32.01 -9.90 -2.22
CA LEU A 368 32.03 -8.53 -2.76
C LEU A 368 30.96 -7.64 -2.12
N GLY A 369 30.47 -8.00 -0.94
CA GLY A 369 29.51 -7.22 -0.17
C GLY A 369 30.07 -5.91 0.41
N GLU A 370 31.38 -5.83 0.71
CA GLU A 370 31.99 -4.66 1.36
C GLU A 370 33.34 -4.29 0.75
N GLY A 371 33.52 -3.00 0.52
CA GLY A 371 34.83 -2.35 0.40
C GLY A 371 35.66 -2.57 -0.87
N VAL A 372 35.33 -3.50 -1.79
CA VAL A 372 36.16 -3.76 -2.96
C VAL A 372 35.93 -2.73 -4.05
N ASP A 373 36.97 -2.02 -4.49
CA ASP A 373 36.94 -1.07 -5.61
C ASP A 373 37.32 -1.80 -6.93
N ILE A 374 36.43 -1.73 -7.92
CA ILE A 374 36.60 -2.41 -9.19
C ILE A 374 36.81 -1.35 -10.26
N ARG A 375 38.08 -1.12 -10.60
CA ARG A 375 38.49 -0.16 -11.63
C ARG A 375 39.18 -0.88 -12.78
N GLY A 376 38.87 -0.47 -13.98
CA GLY A 376 39.43 -0.99 -15.21
C GLY A 376 38.74 -0.39 -16.43
N ALA A 377 39.14 -0.81 -17.61
CA ALA A 377 38.65 -0.24 -18.87
C ALA A 377 37.10 -0.32 -19.06
N ARG A 378 36.46 -1.33 -18.44
CA ARG A 378 35.00 -1.50 -18.49
C ARG A 378 34.30 -1.19 -17.18
N GLY A 379 34.98 -1.43 -16.07
CA GLY A 379 34.35 -1.33 -14.74
C GLY A 379 33.14 -2.27 -14.56
N VAL A 380 32.16 -1.85 -13.78
CA VAL A 380 30.90 -2.58 -13.55
C VAL A 380 29.76 -1.88 -14.26
N GLY A 381 29.18 -2.47 -15.30
CA GLY A 381 28.05 -1.92 -16.05
C GLY A 381 26.71 -2.26 -15.42
N ALA A 382 26.56 -3.49 -14.92
CA ALA A 382 25.36 -3.95 -14.24
C ALA A 382 25.65 -4.79 -13.01
N VAL A 383 24.77 -4.71 -12.02
CA VAL A 383 24.70 -5.63 -10.89
C VAL A 383 23.42 -6.45 -10.97
N VAL A 384 23.51 -7.75 -10.71
CA VAL A 384 22.39 -8.70 -10.80
C VAL A 384 22.18 -9.39 -9.47
N PHE A 385 21.00 -9.30 -8.92
CA PHE A 385 20.61 -10.02 -7.71
C PHE A 385 20.02 -11.38 -8.10
N ALA A 386 20.89 -12.36 -8.33
CA ALA A 386 20.49 -13.71 -8.76
C ALA A 386 19.57 -14.41 -7.76
N ASP A 387 19.71 -14.06 -6.48
CA ASP A 387 18.87 -14.54 -5.37
C ASP A 387 18.32 -13.38 -4.54
N THR A 388 17.21 -13.63 -3.84
CA THR A 388 16.63 -12.67 -2.91
C THR A 388 17.56 -12.39 -1.74
N ARG A 389 17.88 -11.13 -1.50
CA ARG A 389 18.66 -10.65 -0.37
C ARG A 389 17.73 -10.06 0.69
N SER A 390 18.03 -10.33 1.96
CA SER A 390 17.25 -9.83 3.08
C SER A 390 17.86 -8.61 3.77
N SER A 391 19.17 -8.37 3.57
CA SER A 391 19.87 -7.26 4.21
C SER A 391 19.84 -6.00 3.33
N PRO A 392 19.13 -4.92 3.77
CA PRO A 392 19.13 -3.63 3.06
C PRO A 392 20.56 -3.06 2.89
N VAL A 393 21.42 -3.25 3.89
CA VAL A 393 22.81 -2.77 3.86
C VAL A 393 23.59 -3.44 2.73
N GLU A 394 23.48 -4.76 2.61
CA GLU A 394 24.15 -5.51 1.55
C GLU A 394 23.67 -5.07 0.17
N ILE A 395 22.35 -4.88 0.01
CA ILE A 395 21.76 -4.38 -1.25
C ILE A 395 22.37 -3.04 -1.66
N VAL A 396 22.39 -2.07 -0.74
CA VAL A 396 22.95 -0.72 -1.01
C VAL A 396 24.45 -0.78 -1.33
N GLN A 397 25.20 -1.60 -0.63
CA GLN A 397 26.63 -1.76 -0.88
C GLN A 397 26.91 -2.38 -2.24
N ILE A 398 26.12 -3.36 -2.66
CA ILE A 398 26.19 -3.98 -3.99
C ILE A 398 25.90 -2.94 -5.07
N ILE A 399 24.80 -2.20 -4.94
CA ILE A 399 24.40 -1.17 -5.89
C ILE A 399 25.46 -0.07 -6.00
N GLY A 400 25.99 0.41 -4.87
CA GLY A 400 27.01 1.44 -4.86
C GLY A 400 28.32 1.10 -5.61
N ARG A 401 28.54 -0.18 -5.93
CA ARG A 401 29.66 -0.61 -6.79
C ARG A 401 29.41 -0.31 -8.25
N ALA A 402 28.19 -0.57 -8.72
CA ALA A 402 27.81 -0.26 -10.09
C ALA A 402 27.79 1.25 -10.33
N LEU A 403 27.44 2.04 -9.32
CA LEU A 403 27.26 3.49 -9.43
C LEU A 403 28.56 4.29 -9.43
N ARG A 404 29.71 3.67 -9.24
CA ARG A 404 31.01 4.35 -9.36
C ARG A 404 31.26 4.78 -10.80
N GLN A 405 31.70 6.02 -10.97
CA GLN A 405 32.08 6.61 -12.26
C GLN A 405 33.27 7.54 -12.08
N GLU A 406 33.98 7.78 -13.17
CA GLU A 406 34.94 8.88 -13.24
C GLU A 406 34.20 10.21 -13.49
N PRO A 407 34.72 11.33 -12.98
CA PRO A 407 34.09 12.64 -13.15
C PRO A 407 33.83 12.97 -14.62
N GLY A 408 32.56 13.18 -14.97
CA GLY A 408 32.15 13.54 -16.34
C GLY A 408 31.94 12.36 -17.29
N GLU A 409 32.07 11.11 -16.83
CA GLU A 409 31.87 9.90 -17.65
C GLU A 409 30.43 9.78 -18.18
N GLY A 410 29.45 10.24 -17.40
CA GLY A 410 28.04 10.18 -17.81
C GLY A 410 27.45 8.77 -17.88
N LYS A 411 28.05 7.84 -17.16
CA LYS A 411 27.66 6.43 -17.12
C LYS A 411 26.22 6.25 -16.62
N VAL A 412 25.53 5.28 -17.21
CA VAL A 412 24.25 4.75 -16.70
C VAL A 412 24.44 3.30 -16.31
N SER A 413 24.24 3.01 -15.04
CA SER A 413 24.39 1.68 -14.48
C SER A 413 23.07 0.94 -14.40
N ARG A 414 23.08 -0.38 -14.52
CA ARG A 414 21.89 -1.23 -14.44
C ARG A 414 21.84 -2.01 -13.14
N ILE A 415 20.67 -1.98 -12.49
CA ILE A 415 20.34 -2.84 -11.36
C ILE A 415 19.35 -3.87 -11.87
N VAL A 416 19.83 -5.10 -12.09
CA VAL A 416 19.03 -6.15 -12.72
C VAL A 416 18.43 -7.06 -11.65
N VAL A 417 17.11 -7.20 -11.68
CA VAL A 417 16.34 -7.97 -10.71
C VAL A 417 15.57 -9.08 -11.42
N PRO A 418 16.06 -10.32 -11.37
CA PRO A 418 15.34 -11.46 -11.93
C PRO A 418 14.10 -11.79 -11.10
N VAL A 419 12.96 -11.92 -11.76
CA VAL A 419 11.69 -12.36 -11.19
C VAL A 419 11.26 -13.64 -11.90
N PHE A 420 11.24 -14.74 -11.18
CA PHE A 420 10.82 -16.03 -11.71
C PHE A 420 9.32 -16.21 -11.50
N LEU A 421 8.55 -16.07 -12.57
CA LEU A 421 7.10 -16.22 -12.55
C LEU A 421 6.71 -17.70 -12.49
N GLU A 422 5.75 -18.02 -11.64
CA GLU A 422 5.15 -19.34 -11.55
C GLU A 422 4.30 -19.63 -12.81
N THR A 423 4.04 -20.92 -13.06
CA THR A 423 3.24 -21.35 -14.22
C THR A 423 1.82 -20.80 -14.11
N GLY A 424 1.38 -20.03 -15.10
CA GLY A 424 0.05 -19.41 -15.12
C GLY A 424 -0.07 -18.10 -14.35
N GLU A 425 1.01 -17.63 -13.71
CA GLU A 425 1.04 -16.35 -13.02
C GLU A 425 0.93 -15.18 -14.02
N ASP A 426 -0.02 -14.28 -13.77
CA ASP A 426 -0.18 -13.05 -14.53
C ASP A 426 0.81 -12.00 -14.03
N PRO A 427 1.72 -11.48 -14.88
CA PRO A 427 2.62 -10.40 -14.50
C PRO A 427 1.89 -9.15 -14.00
N GLY A 428 0.64 -8.92 -14.42
CA GLY A 428 -0.19 -7.82 -13.94
C GLY A 428 -0.59 -7.92 -12.48
N ASP A 429 -0.60 -9.12 -11.90
CA ASP A 429 -1.04 -9.38 -10.53
C ASP A 429 0.11 -9.35 -9.51
N MET A 430 1.02 -8.37 -9.62
CA MET A 430 2.24 -8.23 -8.81
C MET A 430 1.98 -8.09 -7.30
N ILE A 431 0.84 -7.53 -6.89
CA ILE A 431 0.60 -7.04 -5.51
C ILE A 431 0.71 -8.17 -4.48
N ALA A 432 0.09 -9.31 -4.73
CA ALA A 432 0.12 -10.46 -3.84
C ALA A 432 1.14 -11.54 -4.24
N SER A 433 1.79 -11.39 -5.40
CA SER A 433 2.70 -12.38 -5.93
C SER A 433 3.98 -12.52 -5.09
N PRO A 434 4.33 -13.74 -4.64
CA PRO A 434 5.60 -14.00 -3.97
C PRO A 434 6.81 -13.89 -4.91
N SER A 435 6.63 -13.99 -6.23
CA SER A 435 7.71 -13.92 -7.22
C SER A 435 8.43 -12.58 -7.21
N TYR A 436 7.74 -11.49 -6.83
CA TYR A 436 8.31 -10.14 -6.76
C TYR A 436 8.98 -9.79 -5.42
N ARG A 437 9.12 -10.74 -4.47
CA ARG A 437 9.77 -10.48 -3.17
C ARG A 437 11.19 -9.94 -3.31
N GLY A 438 11.95 -10.43 -4.30
CA GLY A 438 13.29 -9.94 -4.60
C GLY A 438 13.31 -8.46 -4.98
N LEU A 439 12.41 -8.05 -5.87
CA LEU A 439 12.24 -6.65 -6.26
C LEU A 439 11.85 -5.78 -5.05
N VAL A 440 10.89 -6.23 -4.26
CA VAL A 440 10.47 -5.52 -3.04
C VAL A 440 11.64 -5.30 -2.08
N ALA A 441 12.45 -6.33 -1.84
CA ALA A 441 13.60 -6.23 -0.94
C ALA A 441 14.63 -5.21 -1.44
N ILE A 442 14.90 -5.18 -2.74
CA ILE A 442 15.84 -4.22 -3.36
C ILE A 442 15.30 -2.80 -3.26
N LEU A 443 14.03 -2.57 -3.58
CA LEU A 443 13.42 -1.26 -3.49
C LEU A 443 13.33 -0.76 -2.04
N GLN A 444 13.04 -1.63 -1.08
CA GLN A 444 13.07 -1.30 0.35
C GLN A 444 14.50 -1.00 0.83
N GLY A 445 15.50 -1.73 0.33
CA GLY A 445 16.91 -1.45 0.59
C GLY A 445 17.32 -0.08 0.08
N LEU A 446 16.99 0.27 -1.16
CA LEU A 446 17.23 1.61 -1.72
C LEU A 446 16.53 2.70 -0.92
N ARG A 447 15.27 2.49 -0.56
CA ARG A 447 14.49 3.41 0.25
C ARG A 447 15.11 3.64 1.63
N SER A 448 15.58 2.59 2.31
CA SER A 448 16.20 2.71 3.63
C SER A 448 17.46 3.58 3.63
N HIS A 449 18.03 3.80 2.45
CA HIS A 449 19.21 4.62 2.23
C HIS A 449 18.88 6.04 1.76
N ASP A 450 17.88 6.19 0.89
CA ASP A 450 17.39 7.49 0.39
C ASP A 450 15.94 7.33 -0.09
N ASP A 451 14.98 7.88 0.67
CA ASP A 451 13.55 7.82 0.37
C ASP A 451 13.20 8.40 -1.01
N ARG A 452 13.97 9.41 -1.46
CA ARG A 452 13.77 10.09 -2.74
C ARG A 452 13.95 9.18 -3.95
N VAL A 453 14.69 8.07 -3.81
CA VAL A 453 14.86 7.08 -4.90
C VAL A 453 13.51 6.51 -5.32
N ILE A 454 12.67 6.16 -4.35
CA ILE A 454 11.37 5.52 -4.62
C ILE A 454 10.31 6.55 -4.98
N GLU A 455 10.33 7.72 -4.35
CA GLU A 455 9.37 8.80 -4.61
C GLU A 455 9.43 9.34 -6.05
N ARG A 456 10.58 9.21 -6.72
CA ARG A 456 10.85 9.74 -8.05
C ARG A 456 11.07 8.66 -9.12
N LEU A 457 10.62 7.43 -8.89
CA LEU A 457 10.72 6.39 -9.92
C LEU A 457 9.88 6.76 -11.15
N ALA A 458 10.44 6.57 -12.32
CA ALA A 458 9.74 6.74 -13.59
C ALA A 458 9.58 5.40 -14.31
N LEU A 459 8.42 5.17 -14.90
CA LEU A 459 8.07 3.97 -15.64
C LEU A 459 7.98 4.29 -17.13
N PRO A 460 8.86 3.75 -17.98
CA PRO A 460 8.69 3.85 -19.43
C PRO A 460 7.58 2.90 -19.88
N THR A 461 6.57 3.43 -20.56
CA THR A 461 5.45 2.67 -21.11
C THR A 461 5.47 2.78 -22.64
N THR A 462 5.49 1.64 -23.32
CA THR A 462 5.43 1.62 -24.78
C THR A 462 3.99 1.71 -25.23
N THR A 463 3.66 2.71 -26.00
CA THR A 463 2.35 2.93 -26.62
C THR A 463 2.44 2.78 -28.15
N ALA A 464 1.30 2.73 -28.82
CA ALA A 464 1.25 2.69 -30.29
C ALA A 464 1.89 3.92 -30.96
N ARG A 465 2.12 5.02 -30.20
CA ARG A 465 2.74 6.27 -30.67
C ARG A 465 4.20 6.44 -30.21
N GLY A 466 4.78 5.47 -29.51
CA GLY A 466 6.14 5.53 -28.98
C GLY A 466 6.21 5.26 -27.48
N THR A 467 7.41 5.41 -26.90
CA THR A 467 7.63 5.20 -25.47
C THR A 467 7.37 6.51 -24.70
N ILE A 468 6.41 6.46 -23.78
CA ILE A 468 6.09 7.54 -22.86
C ILE A 468 6.70 7.21 -21.51
N THR A 469 7.39 8.15 -20.88
CA THR A 469 7.92 7.99 -19.51
C THR A 469 7.00 8.69 -18.53
N SER A 470 6.33 7.90 -17.67
CA SER A 470 5.46 8.42 -16.62
C SER A 470 6.19 8.46 -15.29
N VAL A 471 6.24 9.60 -14.62
CA VAL A 471 6.72 9.68 -13.23
C VAL A 471 5.61 9.16 -12.32
N LEU A 472 5.95 8.18 -11.48
CA LEU A 472 4.99 7.58 -10.58
C LEU A 472 4.78 8.51 -9.38
N ALA A 473 3.61 9.14 -9.27
CA ALA A 473 3.20 9.85 -8.06
C ALA A 473 2.80 8.84 -6.99
N LEU A 474 3.70 8.57 -6.05
CA LEU A 474 3.51 7.53 -5.03
C LEU A 474 2.93 8.05 -3.72
N ASP A 475 2.97 9.38 -3.48
CA ASP A 475 2.36 10.00 -2.31
C ASP A 475 1.09 10.76 -2.70
N PRO A 476 -0.12 10.30 -2.25
CA PRO A 476 -1.36 11.02 -2.51
C PRO A 476 -1.49 12.32 -1.70
N GLN A 477 -0.56 12.65 -0.81
CA GLN A 477 -0.53 13.90 -0.05
C GLN A 477 0.52 14.89 -0.57
N ALA A 478 1.31 14.54 -1.58
CA ALA A 478 2.12 15.52 -2.28
C ALA A 478 1.15 16.48 -3.02
N PRO A 479 1.25 17.81 -2.80
CA PRO A 479 0.43 18.75 -3.54
C PRO A 479 0.72 18.54 -5.02
N THR A 480 -0.30 18.17 -5.78
CA THR A 480 -0.29 18.34 -7.22
C THR A 480 -0.21 19.84 -7.45
N ASP A 481 0.95 20.33 -7.89
CA ASP A 481 1.09 21.68 -8.42
C ASP A 481 0.27 21.77 -9.74
N THR A 482 -1.02 21.78 -9.58
CA THR A 482 -1.94 22.30 -10.59
C THR A 482 -2.18 23.76 -10.24
N THR A 483 -1.30 24.61 -10.70
CA THR A 483 -1.61 26.03 -10.89
C THR A 483 -2.54 26.13 -12.09
N ASP A 484 -3.79 25.79 -11.89
CA ASP A 484 -4.87 26.35 -12.71
C ASP A 484 -5.16 27.75 -12.15
N GLN A 485 -4.57 28.72 -12.79
CA GLN A 485 -5.04 30.10 -12.74
C GLN A 485 -6.10 30.28 -13.84
N ASP A 486 -7.32 29.89 -13.54
CA ASP A 486 -8.49 30.52 -14.13
C ASP A 486 -9.11 31.40 -13.03
N GLN A 487 -8.78 32.67 -13.07
CA GLN A 487 -9.54 33.72 -12.42
C GLN A 487 -10.20 34.54 -13.52
N ASP A 488 -11.40 34.12 -13.88
CA ASP A 488 -12.43 35.05 -14.33
C ASP A 488 -12.89 35.85 -13.10
N GLN A 489 -12.53 37.09 -13.05
CA GLN A 489 -13.20 38.11 -12.25
C GLN A 489 -13.54 39.27 -13.20
N ASP A 490 -14.80 39.24 -13.67
CA ASP A 490 -15.55 40.42 -13.95
C ASP A 490 -15.93 41.08 -12.62
N GLU A 491 -15.47 42.28 -12.37
CA GLU A 491 -16.16 43.29 -11.58
C GLU A 491 -15.60 44.66 -11.97
N ASP A 492 -16.52 45.44 -12.57
CA ASP A 492 -16.47 46.86 -12.80
C ASP A 492 -16.29 47.63 -11.48
N GLU A 493 -15.54 48.70 -11.51
CA GLU A 493 -15.94 50.05 -11.03
C GLU A 493 -14.74 50.98 -10.83
N ASP A 494 -14.72 51.98 -11.69
CA ASP A 494 -14.55 53.41 -11.55
C ASP A 494 -13.48 54.04 -10.61
N GLU A 495 -12.86 55.01 -11.22
CA GLU A 495 -12.47 56.37 -10.78
C GLU A 495 -11.03 56.65 -10.34
N ASP A 496 -10.50 57.49 -11.18
CA ASP A 496 -9.81 58.80 -10.99
C ASP A 496 -8.30 58.90 -10.74
N GLU A 497 -7.74 59.57 -11.76
CA GLU A 497 -6.82 60.73 -11.72
C GLU A 497 -5.41 60.56 -11.01
N ASP A 498 -4.36 60.77 -11.66
CA ASP A 498 -3.64 61.93 -12.09
C ASP A 498 -2.16 61.74 -12.35
N GLU A 499 -1.78 62.26 -13.55
CA GLU A 499 -0.62 63.09 -13.89
C GLU A 499 0.83 62.63 -13.70
N ARG A 500 1.47 62.77 -14.85
CA ARG A 500 2.79 63.32 -15.23
C ARG A 500 3.92 62.34 -15.53
N ALA A 501 4.23 62.26 -16.82
CA ALA A 501 5.27 62.97 -17.60
C ALA A 501 6.69 62.59 -17.12
N ASP A 502 7.64 62.26 -17.94
CA ASP A 502 8.12 62.85 -19.19
C ASP A 502 9.35 62.08 -19.71
N ASP A 503 9.50 62.09 -21.02
CA ASP A 503 10.73 62.09 -21.86
C ASP A 503 11.69 60.86 -21.75
N GLY A 504 12.10 60.31 -22.85
CA GLY A 504 12.65 60.65 -24.13
C GLY A 504 13.40 59.50 -24.71
N GLU A 505 13.15 59.18 -25.97
CA GLU A 505 14.05 59.14 -27.13
C GLU A 505 15.34 58.30 -27.00
N GLU A 506 15.76 57.49 -27.85
CA GLU A 506 15.81 57.41 -29.34
C GLU A 506 16.27 56.05 -29.83
N ALA A 507 15.64 55.54 -30.82
CA ALA A 507 16.07 55.23 -32.19
C ALA A 507 16.83 53.93 -32.47
N ALA A 508 16.18 53.19 -33.35
CA ALA A 508 16.65 52.06 -34.17
C ALA A 508 17.77 52.47 -35.17
N PRO A 509 18.34 51.59 -36.00
CA PRO A 509 17.60 50.89 -37.06
C PRO A 509 18.05 49.44 -37.45
N ALA A 510 17.09 48.77 -38.04
CA ALA A 510 16.97 47.77 -39.06
C ALA A 510 18.16 47.35 -39.94
N THR A 511 18.15 46.05 -40.28
CA THR A 511 18.21 45.42 -41.63
C THR A 511 17.88 43.92 -41.43
N ASP A 512 16.82 43.39 -41.95
CA ASP A 512 16.47 42.93 -43.33
C ASP A 512 17.31 41.69 -43.74
N ASP A 513 16.69 40.51 -43.79
CA ASP A 513 16.47 39.67 -44.96
C ASP A 513 15.91 38.30 -44.61
N ARG A 514 14.68 38.06 -45.00
CA ARG A 514 14.00 36.99 -45.78
C ARG A 514 14.25 35.52 -45.51
N ASP A 515 13.06 34.92 -45.42
CA ASP A 515 12.56 33.67 -46.02
C ASP A 515 13.00 32.35 -45.34
N ASP A 516 12.05 31.69 -44.67
CA ASP A 516 11.29 30.58 -45.25
C ASP A 516 10.18 30.11 -44.29
N GLN A 517 9.00 29.94 -44.86
CA GLN A 517 7.82 29.33 -44.28
C GLN A 517 8.05 27.82 -44.06
N ASP A 518 7.78 27.32 -42.89
CA ASP A 518 7.21 25.97 -42.71
C ASP A 518 6.18 26.00 -41.56
N ASP A 519 4.95 25.77 -41.99
CA ASP A 519 3.79 25.55 -41.16
C ASP A 519 3.96 24.25 -40.32
N ASP A 520 4.17 24.36 -39.02
CA ASP A 520 3.95 23.25 -38.09
C ASP A 520 2.78 23.58 -37.17
N GLU A 521 1.67 22.87 -37.40
CA GLU A 521 0.51 22.80 -36.53
C GLU A 521 0.97 22.36 -35.12
N GLU A 522 0.99 23.29 -34.19
CA GLU A 522 1.06 22.98 -32.75
C GLU A 522 -0.28 22.39 -32.32
N THR A 523 -0.29 21.07 -32.16
CA THR A 523 -1.34 20.39 -31.43
C THR A 523 -1.06 20.50 -29.94
N ASP A 524 -1.96 21.15 -29.22
CA ASP A 524 -2.06 21.22 -27.77
C ASP A 524 -2.00 19.81 -27.14
N ALA A 525 -0.83 19.47 -26.61
CA ALA A 525 -0.66 18.34 -25.68
C ALA A 525 -0.50 18.92 -24.27
N ALA A 526 -1.37 18.51 -23.38
CA ALA A 526 -1.30 18.83 -21.96
C ALA A 526 0.13 18.64 -21.40
N PRO A 527 0.62 19.49 -20.48
CA PRO A 527 1.98 19.42 -19.95
C PRO A 527 2.14 18.18 -19.06
N GLY A 528 2.67 17.10 -19.66
CA GLY A 528 3.20 15.98 -18.90
C GLY A 528 4.43 16.43 -18.11
N ILE A 529 4.50 16.10 -16.83
CA ILE A 529 5.69 16.27 -16.00
C ILE A 529 6.85 15.58 -16.71
N THR A 530 7.78 16.35 -17.29
CA THR A 530 8.97 15.80 -17.92
C THR A 530 9.89 15.24 -16.84
N ALA A 531 10.17 13.92 -16.91
CA ALA A 531 11.14 13.29 -16.04
C ALA A 531 12.50 14.01 -16.16
N SER A 532 13.08 14.44 -15.03
CA SER A 532 14.45 14.97 -14.99
C SER A 532 15.41 13.90 -15.54
N SER A 533 16.49 14.31 -16.19
CA SER A 533 17.50 13.39 -16.71
C SER A 533 18.17 12.52 -15.62
N THR A 534 17.95 12.83 -14.34
CA THR A 534 18.48 12.11 -13.18
C THR A 534 17.46 11.16 -12.53
N THR A 535 16.19 11.16 -12.99
CA THR A 535 15.15 10.30 -12.44
C THR A 535 15.44 8.83 -12.75
N PRO A 536 15.51 7.93 -11.73
CA PRO A 536 15.72 6.51 -11.96
C PRO A 536 14.55 5.87 -12.72
N LEU A 537 14.85 5.07 -13.73
CA LEU A 537 13.83 4.35 -14.50
C LEU A 537 13.64 2.93 -13.93
N LEU A 538 12.38 2.53 -13.76
CA LEU A 538 11.98 1.16 -13.45
C LEU A 538 11.44 0.51 -14.73
N ARG A 539 12.15 -0.47 -15.26
CA ARG A 539 11.80 -1.15 -16.52
C ARG A 539 11.40 -2.60 -16.25
N PHE A 540 10.36 -3.06 -16.90
CA PHE A 540 9.94 -4.45 -16.90
C PHE A 540 10.22 -5.09 -18.26
N SER A 541 10.69 -6.33 -18.25
CA SER A 541 10.96 -7.08 -19.49
C SER A 541 9.67 -7.48 -20.24
N LEU A 542 8.56 -7.64 -19.51
CA LEU A 542 7.25 -7.85 -20.10
C LEU A 542 6.48 -6.52 -20.17
N PRO A 543 5.72 -6.28 -21.24
CA PRO A 543 4.93 -5.05 -21.40
C PRO A 543 3.97 -4.81 -20.23
N ARG A 544 3.86 -3.56 -19.80
CA ARG A 544 2.92 -3.11 -18.78
C ARG A 544 1.89 -2.18 -19.40
N GLU A 545 0.64 -2.61 -19.39
CA GLU A 545 -0.49 -1.77 -19.83
C GLU A 545 -1.04 -0.93 -18.67
N ASP A 546 -0.89 -1.41 -17.43
CA ASP A 546 -1.42 -0.78 -16.21
C ASP A 546 -0.30 -0.13 -15.37
N VAL A 547 -0.02 1.15 -15.64
CA VAL A 547 0.90 1.98 -14.85
C VAL A 547 0.39 2.13 -13.40
N GLN A 548 -0.93 2.21 -13.21
CA GLN A 548 -1.55 2.35 -11.89
C GLN A 548 -1.34 1.09 -11.04
N GLY A 549 -1.35 -0.10 -11.65
CA GLY A 549 -1.03 -1.35 -10.99
C GLY A 549 0.40 -1.38 -10.43
N VAL A 550 1.37 -0.85 -11.18
CA VAL A 550 2.77 -0.73 -10.70
C VAL A 550 2.88 0.30 -9.57
N ALA A 551 2.25 1.46 -9.70
CA ALA A 551 2.23 2.47 -8.65
C ALA A 551 1.61 1.92 -7.36
N LEU A 552 0.52 1.18 -7.48
CA LEU A 552 -0.15 0.53 -6.36
C LEU A 552 0.71 -0.56 -5.71
N PHE A 553 1.41 -1.37 -6.50
CA PHE A 553 2.38 -2.34 -6.01
C PHE A 553 3.48 -1.66 -5.18
N LEU A 554 4.08 -0.60 -5.68
CA LEU A 554 5.11 0.16 -4.97
C LEU A 554 4.56 0.76 -3.67
N ARG A 555 3.35 1.33 -3.71
CA ARG A 555 2.69 1.91 -2.54
C ARG A 555 2.44 0.87 -1.46
N THR A 556 1.95 -0.32 -1.81
CA THR A 556 1.51 -1.35 -0.85
C THR A 556 2.60 -2.31 -0.39
N ARG A 557 3.68 -2.47 -1.17
CA ARG A 557 4.77 -3.41 -0.87
C ARG A 557 6.05 -2.71 -0.43
N VAL A 558 6.30 -1.49 -0.90
CA VAL A 558 7.55 -0.77 -0.64
C VAL A 558 7.34 0.40 0.30
N LEU A 559 6.40 1.31 0.00
CA LEU A 559 6.19 2.51 0.81
C LEU A 559 5.45 2.22 2.13
N ARG A 560 4.39 1.42 2.07
CA ARG A 560 3.57 1.05 3.23
C ARG A 560 3.38 -0.46 3.26
N PRO A 561 4.41 -1.23 3.65
CA PRO A 561 4.37 -2.68 3.60
C PRO A 561 3.19 -3.25 4.38
N GLU A 562 2.43 -4.14 3.73
CA GLU A 562 1.27 -4.79 4.30
C GLU A 562 1.48 -6.30 4.47
N SER A 563 0.69 -6.89 5.37
CA SER A 563 0.74 -8.32 5.58
C SER A 563 0.31 -9.07 4.31
N GLU A 564 0.93 -10.21 4.05
CA GLU A 564 0.60 -11.05 2.89
C GLU A 564 -0.88 -11.45 2.85
N ILE A 565 -1.49 -11.70 4.01
CA ILE A 565 -2.92 -12.04 4.12
C ILE A 565 -3.80 -10.87 3.67
N TRP A 566 -3.44 -9.64 4.07
CA TRP A 566 -4.19 -8.47 3.65
C TRP A 566 -4.05 -8.20 2.16
N LEU A 567 -2.81 -8.32 1.61
CA LEU A 567 -2.54 -8.16 0.19
C LEU A 567 -3.26 -9.19 -0.67
N THR A 568 -3.28 -10.46 -0.23
CA THR A 568 -4.05 -11.52 -0.89
C THR A 568 -5.55 -11.17 -0.95
N GLY A 569 -6.11 -10.69 0.16
CA GLY A 569 -7.52 -10.27 0.21
C GLY A 569 -7.80 -9.06 -0.67
N TYR A 570 -6.90 -8.10 -0.69
CA TYR A 570 -7.02 -6.91 -1.53
C TYR A 570 -6.93 -7.26 -3.03
N GLN A 571 -5.98 -8.11 -3.41
CA GLN A 571 -5.87 -8.61 -4.79
C GLN A 571 -7.10 -9.42 -5.20
N ALA A 572 -7.59 -10.31 -4.34
CA ALA A 572 -8.81 -11.06 -4.58
C ALA A 572 -10.03 -10.14 -4.79
N LEU A 573 -10.12 -9.03 -4.04
CA LEU A 573 -11.17 -8.01 -4.23
C LEU A 573 -11.03 -7.31 -5.58
N ARG A 574 -9.83 -6.92 -5.99
CA ARG A 574 -9.58 -6.29 -7.31
C ARG A 574 -9.96 -7.24 -8.45
N THR A 575 -9.57 -8.51 -8.37
CA THR A 575 -9.95 -9.54 -9.34
C THR A 575 -11.46 -9.70 -9.40
N TRP A 576 -12.14 -9.78 -8.25
CA TRP A 576 -13.59 -9.81 -8.17
C TRP A 576 -14.24 -8.62 -8.87
N VAL A 577 -13.75 -7.39 -8.63
CA VAL A 577 -14.30 -6.19 -9.26
C VAL A 577 -14.07 -6.18 -10.76
N ARG A 578 -12.92 -6.62 -11.23
CA ARG A 578 -12.61 -6.75 -12.66
C ARG A 578 -13.55 -7.74 -13.37
N GLU A 579 -13.85 -8.89 -12.73
CA GLU A 579 -14.72 -9.93 -13.30
C GLU A 579 -16.21 -9.58 -13.26
N HIS A 580 -16.64 -8.93 -12.17
CA HIS A 580 -18.07 -8.70 -11.90
C HIS A 580 -18.51 -7.25 -12.14
N GLY A 581 -17.59 -6.32 -12.39
CA GLY A 581 -17.86 -4.90 -12.56
C GLY A 581 -18.29 -4.17 -11.28
N HIS A 582 -18.21 -4.81 -10.10
CA HIS A 582 -18.62 -4.21 -8.83
C HIS A 582 -18.02 -4.92 -7.61
N ALA A 583 -17.88 -4.20 -6.50
CA ALA A 583 -17.39 -4.73 -5.21
C ALA A 583 -18.52 -5.28 -4.29
N ARG A 584 -19.63 -5.74 -4.82
CA ARG A 584 -20.71 -6.39 -4.04
C ARG A 584 -20.37 -7.85 -3.78
N VAL A 585 -19.46 -8.07 -2.84
CA VAL A 585 -19.01 -9.42 -2.50
C VAL A 585 -20.00 -10.07 -1.52
N PRO A 586 -20.64 -11.19 -1.87
CA PRO A 586 -21.44 -11.98 -0.93
C PRO A 586 -20.59 -12.52 0.20
N ARG A 587 -21.18 -12.70 1.40
CA ARG A 587 -20.44 -13.19 2.58
C ARG A 587 -19.82 -14.57 2.40
N THR A 588 -20.41 -15.40 1.54
CA THR A 588 -19.97 -16.75 1.21
C THR A 588 -19.04 -16.80 0.01
N ALA A 589 -18.72 -15.67 -0.61
CA ALA A 589 -17.88 -15.63 -1.81
C ALA A 589 -16.46 -16.12 -1.51
N THR A 590 -15.97 -16.97 -2.39
CA THR A 590 -14.59 -17.47 -2.39
C THR A 590 -13.96 -17.20 -3.74
N VAL A 591 -12.66 -17.03 -3.77
CA VAL A 591 -11.85 -16.85 -4.99
C VAL A 591 -10.75 -17.88 -4.97
N GLU A 592 -10.50 -18.52 -6.10
CA GLU A 592 -9.36 -19.41 -6.28
C GLU A 592 -8.11 -18.57 -6.59
N LEU A 593 -7.07 -18.78 -5.83
CA LEU A 593 -5.78 -18.11 -6.01
C LEU A 593 -4.94 -18.83 -7.06
N ALA A 594 -3.92 -18.15 -7.60
CA ALA A 594 -3.02 -18.71 -8.61
C ALA A 594 -2.31 -20.02 -8.18
N ASP A 595 -2.17 -20.25 -6.88
CA ASP A 595 -1.59 -21.47 -6.29
C ASP A 595 -2.63 -22.59 -6.03
N GLY A 596 -3.86 -22.43 -6.51
CA GLY A 596 -4.97 -23.39 -6.34
C GLY A 596 -5.62 -23.38 -4.95
N ARG A 597 -5.18 -22.49 -4.02
CA ARG A 597 -5.84 -22.32 -2.72
C ARG A 597 -7.13 -21.51 -2.86
N VAL A 598 -8.13 -21.88 -2.08
CA VAL A 598 -9.41 -21.15 -2.04
C VAL A 598 -9.34 -20.09 -0.93
N PHE A 599 -9.51 -18.83 -1.31
CA PHE A 599 -9.54 -17.70 -0.39
C PHE A 599 -10.96 -17.23 -0.10
N GLY A 600 -11.31 -17.06 1.18
CA GLY A 600 -12.62 -16.63 1.64
C GLY A 600 -12.82 -15.11 1.53
N LEU A 601 -12.97 -14.58 0.30
CA LEU A 601 -13.09 -13.15 0.04
C LEU A 601 -14.24 -12.50 0.80
N GLY A 602 -15.41 -13.14 0.85
CA GLY A 602 -16.59 -12.60 1.54
C GLY A 602 -16.36 -12.39 3.04
N GLN A 603 -15.63 -13.29 3.69
CA GLN A 603 -15.25 -13.18 5.10
C GLN A 603 -14.20 -12.09 5.31
N TRP A 604 -13.25 -11.97 4.40
CA TRP A 604 -12.23 -10.93 4.45
C TRP A 604 -12.85 -9.53 4.32
N VAL A 605 -13.73 -9.31 3.33
CA VAL A 605 -14.48 -8.06 3.15
C VAL A 605 -15.33 -7.73 4.39
N PHE A 606 -15.96 -8.73 4.99
CA PHE A 606 -16.72 -8.54 6.23
C PHE A 606 -15.81 -8.06 7.39
N ARG A 607 -14.60 -8.63 7.53
CA ARG A 607 -13.63 -8.19 8.53
C ARG A 607 -13.18 -6.75 8.31
N GLN A 608 -12.93 -6.32 7.06
CA GLN A 608 -12.57 -4.92 6.78
C GLN A 608 -13.69 -3.95 7.17
N ARG A 609 -14.96 -4.29 6.87
CA ARG A 609 -16.13 -3.49 7.28
C ARG A 609 -16.26 -3.41 8.80
N ARG A 610 -15.99 -4.51 9.47
CA ARG A 610 -16.00 -4.58 10.93
C ARG A 610 -14.89 -3.71 11.53
N ALA A 611 -13.67 -3.80 11.02
CA ALA A 611 -12.54 -3.00 11.46
C ALA A 611 -12.79 -1.49 11.29
N LEU A 612 -13.45 -1.07 10.18
CA LEU A 612 -13.87 0.32 10.02
C LEU A 612 -14.86 0.75 11.10
N LYS A 613 -15.87 -0.08 11.38
CA LYS A 613 -16.89 0.21 12.39
C LYS A 613 -16.32 0.29 13.81
N GLU A 614 -15.30 -0.51 14.11
CA GLU A 614 -14.58 -0.55 15.38
C GLU A 614 -13.49 0.52 15.48
N GLY A 615 -13.23 1.30 14.41
CA GLY A 615 -12.20 2.34 14.37
C GLY A 615 -10.76 1.77 14.32
N THR A 616 -10.60 0.48 14.03
CA THR A 616 -9.29 -0.20 13.97
C THR A 616 -8.71 -0.28 12.56
N LEU A 617 -9.49 0.08 11.53
CA LEU A 617 -9.03 0.09 10.15
C LEU A 617 -8.08 1.27 9.93
N ARG A 618 -6.89 1.01 9.43
CA ARG A 618 -5.91 2.06 9.10
C ARG A 618 -6.46 2.98 8.00
N PRO A 619 -6.30 4.32 8.11
CA PRO A 619 -6.89 5.28 7.14
C PRO A 619 -6.56 4.96 5.69
N TRP A 620 -5.30 4.69 5.37
CA TRP A 620 -4.87 4.39 4.01
C TRP A 620 -5.40 3.05 3.44
N ARG A 621 -5.74 2.05 4.29
CA ARG A 621 -6.49 0.85 3.85
C ARG A 621 -7.91 1.21 3.46
N TYR A 622 -8.51 2.14 4.20
CA TYR A 622 -9.83 2.66 3.87
C TYR A 622 -9.83 3.32 2.49
N ASP A 623 -8.82 4.15 2.21
CA ASP A 623 -8.67 4.84 0.93
C ASP A 623 -8.51 3.85 -0.23
N LEU A 624 -7.56 2.90 -0.13
CA LEU A 624 -7.34 1.87 -1.15
C LEU A 624 -8.58 1.02 -1.43
N LEU A 625 -9.30 0.61 -0.38
CA LEU A 625 -10.51 -0.18 -0.53
C LEU A 625 -11.65 0.64 -1.14
N THR A 626 -11.72 1.94 -0.82
CA THR A 626 -12.69 2.87 -1.38
C THR A 626 -12.42 3.14 -2.86
N GLU A 627 -11.16 3.34 -3.25
CA GLU A 627 -10.72 3.46 -4.65
C GLU A 627 -11.09 2.20 -5.48
N THR A 628 -11.01 1.03 -4.87
CA THR A 628 -11.43 -0.24 -5.50
C THR A 628 -12.96 -0.36 -5.63
N GLY A 629 -13.71 0.61 -5.12
CA GLY A 629 -15.19 0.62 -5.14
C GLY A 629 -15.81 -0.20 -4.02
N MET A 630 -15.09 -0.47 -2.93
CA MET A 630 -15.62 -1.22 -1.80
C MET A 630 -16.84 -0.55 -1.20
N ILE A 631 -17.90 -1.33 -1.06
CA ILE A 631 -19.13 -0.88 -0.43
C ILE A 631 -19.02 -1.09 1.08
N TRP A 632 -18.83 -0.01 1.81
CA TRP A 632 -18.69 -0.04 3.26
C TRP A 632 -19.98 -0.38 3.99
N GLU A 633 -21.12 0.19 3.53
CA GLU A 633 -22.42 -0.08 4.09
C GLU A 633 -23.37 -0.73 3.08
N VAL A 634 -23.63 -2.01 3.27
CA VAL A 634 -24.52 -2.80 2.38
C VAL A 634 -25.96 -2.26 2.38
N ALA A 635 -26.39 -1.66 3.50
CA ALA A 635 -27.70 -1.03 3.63
C ALA A 635 -27.85 0.19 2.73
N ASP A 636 -26.80 1.00 2.55
CA ASP A 636 -26.85 2.15 1.64
C ASP A 636 -26.87 1.73 0.17
N ALA A 637 -26.10 0.75 -0.22
CA ALA A 637 -26.16 0.22 -1.59
C ALA A 637 -27.56 -0.34 -1.94
N GLY A 638 -28.24 -0.93 -0.96
CA GLY A 638 -29.63 -1.36 -1.09
C GLY A 638 -30.57 -0.17 -1.30
N PHE A 639 -30.40 0.89 -0.52
CA PHE A 639 -31.19 2.11 -0.62
C PHE A 639 -31.00 2.81 -1.99
N TRP A 640 -29.77 3.00 -2.44
CA TRP A 640 -29.50 3.66 -3.73
C TRP A 640 -30.03 2.90 -4.93
N ARG A 641 -30.06 1.56 -4.88
CA ARG A 641 -30.79 0.77 -5.90
C ARG A 641 -32.28 1.07 -5.90
N VAL A 642 -32.87 1.25 -4.70
CA VAL A 642 -34.28 1.67 -4.58
C VAL A 642 -34.47 3.06 -5.16
N VAL A 643 -33.57 4.01 -4.94
CA VAL A 643 -33.60 5.36 -5.52
C VAL A 643 -33.53 5.31 -7.06
N THR A 644 -32.65 4.50 -7.62
CA THR A 644 -32.55 4.33 -9.08
C THR A 644 -33.85 3.77 -9.65
N ALA A 645 -34.37 2.68 -9.09
CA ALA A 645 -35.66 2.12 -9.51
C ALA A 645 -36.83 3.09 -9.30
N ALA A 646 -36.77 3.96 -8.26
CA ALA A 646 -37.76 5.00 -8.02
C ALA A 646 -37.75 6.07 -9.10
N ARG A 647 -36.60 6.48 -9.63
CA ARG A 647 -36.49 7.40 -10.77
C ARG A 647 -37.13 6.83 -12.02
N THR A 648 -36.83 5.55 -12.34
CA THR A 648 -37.45 4.85 -13.47
C THR A 648 -38.97 4.77 -13.30
N ALA A 649 -39.45 4.41 -12.10
CA ALA A 649 -40.86 4.35 -11.78
C ALA A 649 -41.56 5.69 -11.92
N PHE A 650 -40.95 6.76 -11.41
CA PHE A 650 -41.50 8.12 -11.48
C PHE A 650 -41.66 8.63 -12.92
N GLY A 651 -40.72 8.25 -13.80
CA GLY A 651 -40.84 8.54 -15.24
C GLY A 651 -42.15 8.01 -15.85
N THR A 652 -42.59 6.82 -15.40
CA THR A 652 -43.80 6.18 -15.91
C THR A 652 -45.07 6.58 -15.14
N TYR A 653 -45.02 6.53 -13.80
CA TYR A 653 -46.21 6.66 -12.95
C TYR A 653 -46.44 8.08 -12.39
N ARG A 654 -45.53 8.99 -12.60
CA ARG A 654 -45.51 10.38 -12.09
C ARG A 654 -45.79 10.50 -10.58
N THR A 655 -45.60 9.41 -9.86
CA THR A 655 -45.67 9.34 -8.41
C THR A 655 -44.91 8.14 -7.88
N LEU A 656 -44.37 8.23 -6.67
CA LEU A 656 -43.80 7.13 -5.93
C LEU A 656 -44.82 6.35 -5.07
N ALA A 657 -46.12 6.72 -5.11
CA ALA A 657 -47.19 5.98 -4.46
C ALA A 657 -47.59 4.71 -5.22
N LEU A 658 -46.63 3.79 -5.38
CA LEU A 658 -46.68 2.62 -6.25
C LEU A 658 -47.40 1.42 -5.60
N PRO A 659 -47.97 0.48 -6.43
CA PRO A 659 -48.48 -0.78 -5.93
C PRO A 659 -47.35 -1.62 -5.27
N ARG A 660 -47.70 -2.29 -4.15
CA ARG A 660 -46.66 -3.08 -3.40
C ARG A 660 -46.03 -4.21 -4.26
N SER A 661 -46.77 -4.74 -5.22
CA SER A 661 -46.30 -5.81 -6.10
C SER A 661 -45.36 -5.34 -7.22
N LEU A 662 -45.23 -4.03 -7.44
CA LEU A 662 -44.46 -3.49 -8.56
C LEU A 662 -42.96 -3.80 -8.38
N VAL A 663 -42.36 -4.36 -9.46
CA VAL A 663 -40.95 -4.66 -9.57
C VAL A 663 -40.38 -3.91 -10.78
N ILE A 664 -39.30 -3.17 -10.57
CA ILE A 664 -38.55 -2.47 -11.63
C ILE A 664 -37.07 -2.85 -11.47
N ASP A 665 -36.44 -3.24 -12.56
CA ASP A 665 -35.01 -3.63 -12.60
C ASP A 665 -34.63 -4.65 -11.50
N GLY A 666 -35.50 -5.63 -11.26
CA GLY A 666 -35.33 -6.64 -10.22
C GLY A 666 -35.55 -6.13 -8.77
N VAL A 667 -35.88 -4.87 -8.59
CA VAL A 667 -36.18 -4.26 -7.28
C VAL A 667 -37.69 -4.28 -7.05
N ARG A 668 -38.15 -4.85 -5.92
CA ARG A 668 -39.55 -4.76 -5.46
C ARG A 668 -39.84 -3.36 -4.93
N ILE A 669 -39.88 -2.38 -5.85
CA ILE A 669 -39.90 -0.95 -5.54
C ILE A 669 -41.12 -0.56 -4.69
N GLY A 670 -42.31 -1.07 -4.99
CA GLY A 670 -43.51 -0.75 -4.25
C GLY A 670 -43.46 -1.19 -2.78
N GLN A 671 -42.91 -2.39 -2.52
CA GLN A 671 -42.70 -2.87 -1.15
C GLN A 671 -41.59 -2.09 -0.43
N ALA A 672 -40.49 -1.78 -1.13
CA ALA A 672 -39.38 -1.01 -0.59
C ALA A 672 -39.84 0.40 -0.12
N LEU A 673 -40.54 1.14 -0.99
CA LEU A 673 -41.09 2.46 -0.63
C LEU A 673 -42.13 2.40 0.51
N THR A 674 -42.92 1.31 0.55
CA THR A 674 -43.85 1.09 1.68
C THR A 674 -43.08 0.89 3.00
N ASN A 675 -41.95 0.22 2.98
CA ASN A 675 -41.11 0.02 4.19
C ASN A 675 -40.43 1.34 4.61
N LEU A 676 -39.90 2.09 3.63
CA LEU A 676 -39.24 3.39 3.88
C LEU A 676 -40.20 4.45 4.49
N ARG A 677 -41.50 4.42 4.18
CA ARG A 677 -42.52 5.31 4.77
C ARG A 677 -42.85 5.01 6.22
N ARG A 678 -42.47 3.83 6.75
CA ARG A 678 -42.72 3.49 8.15
C ARG A 678 -41.84 4.31 9.08
N PRO A 679 -42.28 4.58 10.32
CA PRO A 679 -41.42 5.17 11.33
C PRO A 679 -40.12 4.38 11.48
N GLY A 680 -38.96 5.07 11.37
CA GLY A 680 -37.67 4.43 11.39
C GLY A 680 -37.26 3.70 10.09
N GLY A 681 -38.08 3.71 9.03
CA GLY A 681 -37.80 3.02 7.76
C GLY A 681 -36.59 3.60 7.02
N LEU A 682 -36.27 4.88 7.24
CA LEU A 682 -35.07 5.53 6.66
C LEU A 682 -33.79 5.27 7.45
N GLY A 683 -33.88 4.61 8.61
CA GLY A 683 -32.73 4.30 9.49
C GLY A 683 -32.83 5.02 10.82
N SER A 684 -31.96 4.63 11.77
CA SER A 684 -31.89 5.20 13.13
C SER A 684 -30.95 6.41 13.23
N ASP A 685 -30.02 6.57 12.27
CA ASP A 685 -29.14 7.73 12.20
C ASP A 685 -29.88 8.92 11.60
N PRO A 686 -30.01 10.04 12.30
CA PRO A 686 -30.82 11.19 11.86
C PRO A 686 -30.23 11.88 10.62
N VAL A 687 -28.90 11.99 10.50
CA VAL A 687 -28.25 12.64 9.36
C VAL A 687 -28.51 11.84 8.09
N ARG A 688 -28.27 10.55 8.16
CA ARG A 688 -28.47 9.61 7.06
C ARG A 688 -29.93 9.44 6.68
N ALA A 689 -30.84 9.44 7.67
CA ALA A 689 -32.28 9.39 7.43
C ALA A 689 -32.75 10.65 6.67
N ASP A 690 -32.19 11.82 6.97
CA ASP A 690 -32.49 13.07 6.29
C ASP A 690 -31.95 13.08 4.84
N GLU A 691 -30.71 12.62 4.60
CA GLU A 691 -30.14 12.44 3.25
C GLU A 691 -31.01 11.51 2.39
N ARG A 692 -31.41 10.36 2.95
CA ARG A 692 -32.29 9.42 2.25
C ARG A 692 -33.67 10.00 1.97
N ARG A 693 -34.23 10.83 2.88
CA ARG A 693 -35.47 11.56 2.67
C ARG A 693 -35.32 12.51 1.49
N ARG A 694 -34.32 13.38 1.51
CA ARG A 694 -34.03 14.34 0.43
C ARG A 694 -33.84 13.66 -0.92
N ALA A 695 -33.17 12.52 -0.97
CA ALA A 695 -32.98 11.77 -2.21
C ALA A 695 -34.29 11.27 -2.83
N LEU A 696 -35.29 10.91 -2.01
CA LEU A 696 -36.62 10.52 -2.49
C LEU A 696 -37.50 11.73 -2.78
N GLU A 697 -37.41 12.79 -1.98
CA GLU A 697 -38.11 14.08 -2.19
C GLU A 697 -37.67 14.76 -3.49
N ALA A 698 -36.39 14.63 -3.86
CA ALA A 698 -35.87 15.14 -5.13
C ALA A 698 -36.45 14.40 -6.37
N ILE A 699 -37.03 13.22 -6.19
CA ILE A 699 -37.70 12.46 -7.26
C ILE A 699 -39.21 12.80 -7.24
N ASP A 700 -39.83 12.66 -6.09
CA ASP A 700 -41.26 12.95 -5.87
C ASP A 700 -41.42 13.69 -4.54
N PRO A 701 -41.63 15.00 -4.53
CA PRO A 701 -41.87 15.75 -3.29
C PRO A 701 -42.99 15.19 -2.44
N GLU A 702 -43.91 14.43 -3.07
CA GLU A 702 -45.07 13.81 -2.45
C GLU A 702 -44.90 12.32 -2.17
N TRP A 703 -43.63 11.80 -2.15
CA TRP A 703 -43.37 10.40 -1.96
C TRP A 703 -43.90 9.80 -0.65
N CYS A 704 -44.08 10.62 0.39
CA CYS A 704 -44.55 10.21 1.69
C CYS A 704 -45.70 11.11 2.16
N PRO A 705 -46.88 11.05 1.52
CA PRO A 705 -48.02 11.94 1.86
C PRO A 705 -48.62 11.57 3.22
N PRO A 706 -49.29 12.52 3.89
CA PRO A 706 -49.98 12.29 5.17
C PRO A 706 -51.28 11.47 5.05
N TRP A 707 -51.67 11.11 3.84
CA TRP A 707 -52.80 10.25 3.51
C TRP A 707 -52.37 8.91 2.91
N PRO A 708 -53.31 7.95 2.73
CA PRO A 708 -52.96 6.64 2.16
C PRO A 708 -52.33 6.74 0.77
N ALA A 709 -51.27 5.95 0.54
CA ALA A 709 -50.56 5.91 -0.74
C ALA A 709 -51.48 5.53 -1.92
N ASP A 710 -52.52 4.71 -1.68
CA ASP A 710 -53.49 4.35 -2.69
C ASP A 710 -54.34 5.58 -3.15
N TRP A 711 -54.61 6.49 -2.22
CA TRP A 711 -55.29 7.75 -2.58
C TRP A 711 -54.34 8.63 -3.43
N GLN A 712 -53.07 8.73 -3.05
CA GLN A 712 -52.07 9.52 -3.80
C GLN A 712 -51.86 8.96 -5.20
N ARG A 713 -51.82 7.63 -5.32
CA ARG A 713 -51.67 6.96 -6.63
C ARG A 713 -52.86 7.28 -7.55
N ALA A 714 -54.09 7.19 -7.03
CA ALA A 714 -55.26 7.49 -7.80
C ALA A 714 -55.36 8.98 -8.18
N TYR A 715 -54.98 9.87 -7.25
CA TYR A 715 -54.88 11.30 -7.54
C TYR A 715 -53.85 11.56 -8.66
N ALA A 716 -52.65 10.99 -8.59
CA ALA A 716 -51.63 11.18 -9.61
C ALA A 716 -52.08 10.66 -10.98
N ALA A 717 -52.65 9.47 -11.01
CA ALA A 717 -53.19 8.89 -12.26
C ALA A 717 -54.30 9.74 -12.87
N THR A 718 -55.18 10.33 -12.04
CA THR A 718 -56.22 11.26 -12.51
C THR A 718 -55.65 12.56 -13.03
N ARG A 719 -54.64 13.13 -12.29
CA ARG A 719 -53.95 14.36 -12.73
C ARG A 719 -53.23 14.14 -14.05
N ASP A 720 -52.55 13.02 -14.23
CA ASP A 720 -51.85 12.73 -15.47
C ASP A 720 -52.80 12.57 -16.65
N LEU A 721 -53.92 11.84 -16.48
CA LEU A 721 -54.97 11.72 -17.51
C LEU A 721 -55.51 13.09 -17.94
N LEU A 722 -55.85 13.95 -16.97
CA LEU A 722 -56.37 15.31 -17.26
C LEU A 722 -55.31 16.21 -17.90
N SER A 723 -54.04 16.02 -17.60
CA SER A 723 -52.96 16.79 -18.17
C SER A 723 -52.64 16.39 -19.61
N GLU A 724 -52.71 15.10 -19.92
CA GLU A 724 -52.48 14.56 -21.25
C GLU A 724 -53.58 14.99 -22.23
N GLU A 725 -54.82 15.05 -21.79
CA GLU A 725 -55.98 15.45 -22.60
C GLU A 725 -56.14 16.99 -22.69
N GLN A 726 -55.19 17.79 -22.22
CA GLN A 726 -55.13 19.26 -22.34
C GLN A 726 -56.44 19.99 -22.10
N GLY A 727 -57.26 19.52 -21.15
CA GLY A 727 -58.54 20.12 -20.81
C GLY A 727 -59.73 19.67 -21.69
N ALA A 728 -59.55 18.73 -22.60
CA ALA A 728 -60.59 18.11 -23.42
C ALA A 728 -61.57 17.28 -22.57
N ILE A 729 -61.06 16.75 -21.44
CA ILE A 729 -61.87 15.93 -20.51
C ILE A 729 -61.89 16.63 -19.15
N ARG A 730 -63.05 16.59 -18.50
CA ARG A 730 -63.24 17.10 -17.13
C ARG A 730 -63.36 15.92 -16.14
N ALA A 731 -62.85 16.12 -14.90
CA ALA A 731 -62.89 15.09 -13.89
C ALA A 731 -64.31 14.53 -13.62
N ASP A 732 -65.34 15.37 -13.75
CA ASP A 732 -66.77 15.00 -13.54
C ASP A 732 -67.36 14.19 -14.69
N THR A 733 -66.69 14.08 -15.85
CA THR A 733 -67.13 13.34 -17.05
C THR A 733 -66.45 11.98 -17.20
N ILE A 734 -65.45 11.66 -16.32
CA ILE A 734 -64.71 10.38 -16.39
C ILE A 734 -65.61 9.27 -15.79
N LEU A 735 -65.97 8.27 -16.63
CA LEU A 735 -66.88 7.19 -16.20
C LEU A 735 -66.09 6.07 -15.45
N PRO A 736 -66.75 5.37 -14.50
CA PRO A 736 -66.23 4.15 -13.91
C PRO A 736 -65.79 3.16 -14.98
N GLY A 737 -64.63 2.50 -14.80
CA GLY A 737 -64.02 1.62 -15.80
C GLY A 737 -62.88 2.28 -16.59
N SER A 738 -62.73 3.61 -16.52
CA SER A 738 -61.58 4.32 -17.10
C SER A 738 -60.33 4.08 -16.24
N THR A 739 -59.36 3.32 -16.81
CA THR A 739 -58.18 2.89 -16.08
C THR A 739 -56.91 3.59 -16.58
N VAL A 740 -56.11 4.13 -15.63
CA VAL A 740 -54.78 4.69 -15.89
C VAL A 740 -53.80 4.05 -14.94
N HIS A 741 -52.72 3.50 -15.46
CA HIS A 741 -51.74 2.78 -14.68
C HIS A 741 -52.32 1.68 -13.75
N GLY A 742 -53.38 1.01 -14.21
CA GLY A 742 -54.13 0.00 -13.42
C GLY A 742 -55.00 0.54 -12.30
N VAL A 743 -55.28 1.84 -12.25
CA VAL A 743 -56.19 2.47 -11.34
C VAL A 743 -57.46 2.86 -12.09
N ASP A 744 -58.63 2.39 -11.64
CA ASP A 744 -59.91 2.86 -12.14
C ASP A 744 -60.20 4.26 -11.60
N VAL A 745 -59.75 5.28 -12.37
CA VAL A 745 -59.86 6.70 -12.00
C VAL A 745 -61.31 7.16 -11.99
N GLY A 746 -62.19 6.65 -12.83
CA GLY A 746 -63.62 7.01 -12.86
C GLY A 746 -64.36 6.52 -11.61
N ALA A 747 -64.18 5.25 -11.23
CA ALA A 747 -64.77 4.72 -10.00
C ALA A 747 -64.19 5.43 -8.75
N TRP A 748 -62.89 5.78 -8.78
CA TRP A 748 -62.29 6.54 -7.70
C TRP A 748 -62.86 7.96 -7.58
N LEU A 749 -63.00 8.72 -8.66
CA LEU A 749 -63.59 10.04 -8.68
C LEU A 749 -65.04 10.03 -8.20
N THR A 750 -65.85 9.05 -8.70
CA THR A 750 -67.25 8.87 -8.22
C THR A 750 -67.27 8.67 -6.71
N ARG A 751 -66.38 7.86 -6.18
CA ARG A 751 -66.25 7.64 -4.74
C ARG A 751 -65.83 8.90 -3.97
N GLN A 752 -64.88 9.72 -4.53
CA GLN A 752 -64.49 10.99 -3.87
C GLN A 752 -65.63 12.01 -3.86
N ALA A 753 -66.51 11.95 -4.86
CA ALA A 753 -67.70 12.83 -4.94
C ALA A 753 -68.83 12.44 -3.96
N ASP A 754 -68.76 11.27 -3.28
CA ASP A 754 -69.71 10.92 -2.21
C ASP A 754 -69.58 11.90 -1.00
N PRO A 755 -70.71 12.46 -0.55
CA PRO A 755 -70.72 13.46 0.56
C PRO A 755 -70.05 12.95 1.85
N THR A 756 -70.19 11.66 2.15
CA THR A 756 -69.61 11.04 3.37
C THR A 756 -68.12 10.86 3.26
N VAL A 757 -67.64 10.45 2.07
CA VAL A 757 -66.20 10.34 1.77
C VAL A 757 -65.55 11.73 1.76
N TRP A 758 -66.18 12.70 1.07
CA TRP A 758 -65.71 14.09 0.99
C TRP A 758 -65.56 14.75 2.39
N ALA A 759 -66.55 14.53 3.26
CA ALA A 759 -66.51 15.05 4.64
C ALA A 759 -65.33 14.46 5.44
N GLY A 760 -64.91 13.24 5.15
CA GLY A 760 -63.78 12.56 5.81
C GLY A 760 -62.40 12.89 5.24
N LEU A 761 -62.27 13.60 4.11
CA LEU A 761 -61.02 13.98 3.51
C LEU A 761 -60.31 15.09 4.31
N LEU A 762 -58.99 15.08 4.29
CA LEU A 762 -58.16 16.18 4.81
C LEU A 762 -58.39 17.45 3.98
N PRO A 763 -58.24 18.64 4.54
CA PRO A 763 -58.40 19.88 3.81
C PRO A 763 -57.59 19.93 2.51
N GLU A 764 -56.33 19.48 2.57
CA GLU A 764 -55.45 19.47 1.44
C GLU A 764 -55.89 18.49 0.33
N GLN A 765 -56.41 17.33 0.68
CA GLN A 765 -57.00 16.41 -0.30
C GLN A 765 -58.21 17.03 -1.03
N ARG A 766 -59.06 17.76 -0.31
CA ARG A 766 -60.18 18.48 -0.92
C ARG A 766 -59.71 19.56 -1.88
N THR A 767 -58.73 20.36 -1.49
CA THR A 767 -58.14 21.37 -2.38
C THR A 767 -57.58 20.73 -3.66
N ARG A 768 -56.87 19.63 -3.54
CA ARG A 768 -56.33 18.89 -4.71
C ARG A 768 -57.44 18.37 -5.63
N LEU A 769 -58.51 17.85 -5.09
CA LEU A 769 -59.65 17.39 -5.90
C LEU A 769 -60.37 18.56 -6.58
N GLN A 770 -60.48 19.70 -5.90
CA GLN A 770 -61.03 20.95 -6.47
C GLN A 770 -60.14 21.46 -7.62
N THR A 771 -58.83 21.38 -7.48
CA THR A 771 -57.88 21.74 -8.56
C THR A 771 -58.05 20.83 -9.80
N LEU A 772 -58.43 19.56 -9.61
CA LEU A 772 -58.80 18.67 -10.70
C LEU A 772 -60.20 18.95 -11.29
N GLY A 773 -60.96 19.94 -10.76
CA GLY A 773 -62.29 20.32 -11.22
C GLY A 773 -63.42 19.50 -10.60
N LEU A 774 -63.16 18.72 -9.52
CA LEU A 774 -64.23 18.02 -8.79
C LEU A 774 -64.89 19.02 -7.82
N THR A 775 -66.19 19.31 -8.06
CA THR A 775 -66.93 20.22 -7.20
C THR A 775 -67.34 19.55 -5.88
N PRO A 776 -67.30 20.25 -4.75
CA PRO A 776 -67.79 19.70 -3.48
C PRO A 776 -69.26 19.28 -3.61
N PRO A 777 -69.61 18.07 -3.13
CA PRO A 777 -70.99 17.65 -3.17
C PRO A 777 -71.87 18.61 -2.32
N PRO A 778 -73.13 18.87 -2.70
CA PRO A 778 -74.03 19.69 -1.93
C PRO A 778 -74.12 19.14 -0.49
N ALA A 779 -74.07 20.02 0.49
CA ALA A 779 -74.15 19.63 1.90
C ALA A 779 -75.39 18.73 2.11
N PRO A 780 -75.28 17.55 2.71
CA PRO A 780 -76.39 16.68 2.96
C PRO A 780 -77.41 17.43 3.82
N ALA A 781 -78.68 17.49 3.37
CA ALA A 781 -79.74 18.02 4.15
C ALA A 781 -79.77 17.38 5.55
N PRO A 782 -80.00 18.13 6.67
CA PRO A 782 -79.91 17.55 8.01
C PRO A 782 -80.98 16.47 8.14
N LYS A 783 -80.53 15.22 8.21
CA LYS A 783 -81.40 14.07 8.53
C LYS A 783 -81.93 14.30 9.95
N PRO A 784 -83.27 14.16 10.17
CA PRO A 784 -83.87 14.26 11.49
C PRO A 784 -83.16 13.23 12.41
N LYS A 785 -82.75 13.68 13.59
CA LYS A 785 -82.19 12.82 14.61
C LYS A 785 -83.13 11.68 14.92
N PRO A 786 -82.76 10.41 14.84
CA PRO A 786 -83.53 9.30 15.31
C PRO A 786 -83.60 9.41 16.84
N LYS A 787 -84.81 9.33 17.38
CA LYS A 787 -85.11 9.19 18.81
C LYS A 787 -84.32 7.95 19.36
N PRO A 788 -83.85 8.00 20.58
CA PRO A 788 -83.15 6.85 21.16
C PRO A 788 -84.12 5.71 21.41
N ALA A 789 -84.00 4.65 20.70
CA ALA A 789 -84.60 3.38 21.07
C ALA A 789 -83.67 2.71 22.07
N ALA A 790 -84.10 2.67 23.27
CA ALA A 790 -83.51 1.85 24.32
C ALA A 790 -83.74 0.38 24.01
N THR A 791 -82.70 -0.35 23.83
CA THR A 791 -82.60 -1.75 24.24
C THR A 791 -81.16 -2.02 24.67
N PRO A 792 -80.93 -2.52 25.86
CA PRO A 792 -79.58 -2.81 26.30
C PRO A 792 -79.03 -4.02 25.50
N THR A 793 -78.36 -3.77 24.47
CA THR A 793 -77.67 -4.82 23.71
C THR A 793 -76.54 -5.34 24.57
N VAL A 794 -76.62 -6.61 24.94
CA VAL A 794 -75.57 -7.34 25.68
C VAL A 794 -74.22 -7.10 24.99
N SER A 795 -73.21 -6.64 25.73
CA SER A 795 -71.93 -6.22 25.19
C SER A 795 -71.21 -7.40 24.50
N THR A 796 -70.41 -7.12 23.52
CA THR A 796 -69.59 -8.13 22.81
C THR A 796 -68.72 -8.89 23.81
N PHE A 797 -68.30 -8.26 24.89
CA PHE A 797 -67.51 -8.88 25.95
C PHE A 797 -68.35 -9.88 26.75
N GLU A 798 -69.54 -9.55 27.15
CA GLU A 798 -70.47 -10.43 27.85
C GLU A 798 -70.81 -11.68 27.01
N ARG A 799 -71.08 -11.52 25.73
CA ARG A 799 -71.31 -12.62 24.81
C ARG A 799 -70.06 -13.51 24.68
N GLY A 800 -68.86 -12.92 24.62
CA GLY A 800 -67.55 -13.66 24.56
C GLY A 800 -67.29 -14.48 25.81
N ILE A 801 -67.50 -13.93 26.98
CA ILE A 801 -67.32 -14.64 28.29
C ILE A 801 -68.37 -15.75 28.43
N ALA A 802 -69.64 -15.51 28.07
CA ALA A 802 -70.66 -16.53 28.13
C ALA A 802 -70.36 -17.72 27.22
N ALA A 803 -69.86 -17.44 25.97
CA ALA A 803 -69.47 -18.50 25.05
C ALA A 803 -68.24 -19.31 25.52
N LEU A 804 -67.28 -18.67 26.15
CA LEU A 804 -66.14 -19.36 26.75
C LEU A 804 -66.55 -20.21 27.93
N GLY A 805 -67.46 -19.69 28.78
CA GLY A 805 -68.00 -20.44 29.91
C GLY A 805 -68.81 -21.68 29.45
N GLN A 806 -69.68 -21.51 28.46
CA GLN A 806 -70.46 -22.62 27.87
C GLN A 806 -69.56 -23.66 27.21
N TYR A 807 -68.52 -23.23 26.48
CA TYR A 807 -67.51 -24.14 25.90
C TYR A 807 -66.77 -24.91 27.00
N ALA A 808 -66.29 -24.23 28.03
CA ALA A 808 -65.55 -24.82 29.14
C ALA A 808 -66.37 -25.84 29.91
N ALA A 809 -67.68 -25.54 30.12
CA ALA A 809 -68.59 -26.43 30.81
C ALA A 809 -68.82 -27.72 29.99
N ARG A 810 -68.86 -27.66 28.68
CA ARG A 810 -69.07 -28.80 27.82
C ARG A 810 -67.82 -29.65 27.63
N GLU A 811 -66.69 -28.99 27.33
CA GLU A 811 -65.43 -29.65 26.89
C GLU A 811 -64.49 -29.91 28.07
N GLY A 812 -64.70 -29.32 29.19
CA GLY A 812 -63.78 -29.43 30.36
C GLY A 812 -62.45 -28.70 30.23
N HIS A 813 -62.28 -27.89 29.15
CA HIS A 813 -61.06 -27.14 28.96
C HIS A 813 -61.32 -25.88 28.09
N LEU A 814 -60.40 -24.92 28.10
CA LEU A 814 -60.46 -23.69 27.33
C LEU A 814 -59.52 -23.63 26.10
N LYS A 815 -59.11 -24.80 25.56
CA LYS A 815 -58.40 -24.90 24.28
C LYS A 815 -59.42 -24.81 23.13
N VAL A 816 -59.89 -23.60 22.83
CA VAL A 816 -60.94 -23.39 21.85
C VAL A 816 -60.33 -23.24 20.44
N PRO A 817 -60.70 -24.04 19.44
CA PRO A 817 -60.27 -23.87 18.04
C PRO A 817 -60.69 -22.48 17.52
N ARG A 818 -59.84 -21.82 16.74
CA ARG A 818 -60.06 -20.44 16.27
C ARG A 818 -61.29 -20.31 15.37
N GLN A 819 -61.69 -21.41 14.70
CA GLN A 819 -62.85 -21.45 13.79
C GLN A 819 -64.15 -21.90 14.46
N HIS A 820 -64.08 -22.32 15.72
CA HIS A 820 -65.26 -22.84 16.46
C HIS A 820 -66.28 -21.70 16.67
N ILE A 821 -67.55 -21.99 16.42
CA ILE A 821 -68.71 -21.09 16.64
C ILE A 821 -69.52 -21.68 17.78
N GLU A 822 -69.82 -20.87 18.75
CA GLU A 822 -70.68 -21.23 19.91
C GLU A 822 -71.92 -20.33 19.88
N THR A 823 -73.12 -20.94 19.97
CA THR A 823 -74.38 -20.23 20.12
C THR A 823 -74.71 -20.11 21.59
N VAL A 824 -74.81 -18.87 22.08
CA VAL A 824 -75.18 -18.55 23.47
C VAL A 824 -76.47 -17.80 23.53
N VAL A 825 -77.32 -18.17 24.46
CA VAL A 825 -78.57 -17.49 24.73
C VAL A 825 -78.42 -16.58 25.94
N ILE A 826 -78.57 -15.31 25.76
CA ILE A 826 -78.47 -14.29 26.83
C ILE A 826 -79.74 -13.44 26.77
N ASP A 827 -80.45 -13.33 27.87
CA ASP A 827 -81.70 -12.61 28.00
C ASP A 827 -82.80 -13.03 26.94
N GLY A 828 -82.79 -14.30 26.58
CA GLY A 828 -83.76 -14.84 25.62
C GLY A 828 -83.41 -14.61 24.15
N GLN A 829 -82.22 -14.06 23.85
CA GLN A 829 -81.75 -13.85 22.48
C GLN A 829 -80.51 -14.69 22.19
N GLU A 830 -80.49 -15.34 21.01
CA GLU A 830 -79.38 -16.19 20.54
C GLU A 830 -78.30 -15.32 19.85
N TYR A 831 -77.03 -15.61 20.21
CA TYR A 831 -75.87 -14.97 19.64
C TYR A 831 -74.85 -16.04 19.17
N GLU A 832 -74.42 -15.97 17.92
CA GLU A 832 -73.31 -16.74 17.42
C GLU A 832 -71.99 -16.01 17.79
N VAL A 833 -71.12 -16.67 18.51
CA VAL A 833 -69.80 -16.15 18.93
C VAL A 833 -68.69 -17.08 18.50
N LYS A 834 -67.55 -16.53 18.13
CA LYS A 834 -66.32 -17.27 17.91
C LYS A 834 -65.43 -17.17 19.11
N PRO A 835 -65.58 -18.01 20.13
CA PRO A 835 -64.87 -17.87 21.41
C PRO A 835 -63.37 -18.03 21.29
N GLY A 836 -62.85 -18.81 20.33
CA GLY A 836 -61.40 -18.95 20.08
C GLY A 836 -60.78 -17.67 19.52
N VAL A 837 -61.48 -16.94 18.69
CA VAL A 837 -61.04 -15.62 18.21
C VAL A 837 -61.12 -14.56 19.33
N PHE A 838 -62.18 -14.57 20.08
CA PHE A 838 -62.39 -13.69 21.21
C PHE A 838 -61.30 -13.85 22.27
N LEU A 839 -60.98 -15.10 22.67
CA LEU A 839 -59.93 -15.46 23.60
C LEU A 839 -58.55 -14.98 23.12
N SER A 840 -58.20 -15.29 21.87
CA SER A 840 -56.93 -14.92 21.26
C SER A 840 -56.77 -13.38 21.24
N ASN A 841 -57.80 -12.64 20.84
CA ASN A 841 -57.76 -11.18 20.78
C ASN A 841 -57.69 -10.55 22.16
N SER A 842 -58.37 -11.12 23.13
CA SER A 842 -58.37 -10.63 24.52
C SER A 842 -56.99 -10.87 25.17
N LYS A 843 -56.34 -12.03 24.92
CA LYS A 843 -54.99 -12.32 25.37
C LYS A 843 -53.95 -11.38 24.78
N THR A 844 -54.04 -11.08 23.50
CA THR A 844 -53.16 -10.13 22.80
C THR A 844 -53.33 -8.69 23.32
N ARG A 845 -54.55 -8.31 23.74
CA ARG A 845 -54.88 -6.98 24.24
C ARG A 845 -54.99 -6.92 25.76
N ARG A 846 -54.35 -7.87 26.51
CA ARG A 846 -54.51 -8.00 27.97
C ARG A 846 -54.24 -6.70 28.74
N THR A 847 -53.27 -5.86 28.28
CA THR A 847 -52.93 -4.59 28.90
C THR A 847 -54.01 -3.50 28.76
N ARG A 848 -55.02 -3.71 27.88
CA ARG A 848 -56.16 -2.78 27.67
C ARG A 848 -57.46 -3.26 28.30
N LEU A 849 -57.45 -4.43 28.95
CA LEU A 849 -58.59 -4.93 29.68
C LEU A 849 -58.68 -4.23 31.03
N THR A 850 -59.89 -3.92 31.43
CA THR A 850 -60.14 -3.43 32.79
C THR A 850 -59.96 -4.51 33.83
N ASP A 851 -59.76 -4.14 35.10
CA ASP A 851 -59.56 -5.11 36.17
C ASP A 851 -60.74 -6.07 36.31
N GLY A 852 -61.99 -5.55 36.17
CA GLY A 852 -63.21 -6.33 36.15
C GLY A 852 -63.28 -7.34 34.98
N GLN A 853 -62.75 -6.95 33.81
CA GLN A 853 -62.69 -7.86 32.67
C GLN A 853 -61.64 -8.94 32.86
N ARG A 854 -60.48 -8.63 33.45
CA ARG A 854 -59.46 -9.59 33.79
C ARG A 854 -59.97 -10.63 34.83
N ALA A 855 -60.62 -10.14 35.86
CA ALA A 855 -61.23 -11.00 36.87
C ALA A 855 -62.23 -12.00 36.27
N ARG A 856 -62.97 -11.65 35.26
CA ARG A 856 -63.89 -12.55 34.54
C ARG A 856 -63.17 -13.64 33.73
N PHE A 857 -62.04 -13.35 33.14
CA PHE A 857 -61.20 -14.38 32.50
C PHE A 857 -60.48 -15.25 33.52
N ALA A 858 -60.02 -14.69 34.62
CA ALA A 858 -59.39 -15.47 35.70
C ALA A 858 -60.42 -16.45 36.34
N ALA A 859 -61.66 -16.02 36.51
CA ALA A 859 -62.75 -16.88 37.00
C ALA A 859 -63.06 -18.09 36.08
N LEU A 860 -62.72 -18.00 34.80
CA LEU A 860 -62.81 -19.13 33.85
C LEU A 860 -61.55 -20.06 33.88
N GLY A 861 -60.57 -19.78 34.75
CA GLY A 861 -59.34 -20.58 34.88
C GLY A 861 -58.24 -20.20 33.84
N LEU A 862 -58.18 -18.97 33.40
CA LEU A 862 -57.15 -18.53 32.45
C LEU A 862 -56.02 -17.79 33.20
N ASP A 863 -54.88 -18.51 33.43
CA ASP A 863 -53.73 -18.01 34.24
C ASP A 863 -53.20 -16.66 33.82
N TRP A 864 -53.18 -16.35 32.49
CA TRP A 864 -52.69 -15.07 31.98
C TRP A 864 -53.52 -13.86 32.38
N ALA A 865 -54.69 -14.10 32.92
CA ALA A 865 -55.63 -13.03 33.40
C ALA A 865 -55.54 -12.82 34.92
N ALA A 866 -54.85 -13.77 35.61
CA ALA A 866 -54.62 -13.72 37.07
C ALA A 866 -53.31 -12.95 37.39
N GLU A 867 -52.37 -12.90 36.41
CA GLU A 867 -51.16 -12.08 36.45
C GLU A 867 -51.49 -10.62 36.05
#